data_04c8cc0019877124a1ad9761921839a2
#
_entry.id   04c8cc0019877124a1ad9761921839a2
#
_cell.length_a   1.000
_cell.length_b   1.000
_cell.length_c   1.000
_cell.angle_alpha   90.00
_cell.angle_beta   90.00
_cell.angle_gamma   90.00
#
_symmetry.space_group_name_H-M   'P 1'
#
loop_
_entity.id
_entity.type
_entity.pdbx_description
1 polymer ?
#
loop_
_entity_poly.entity_id
_entity_poly.type
_entity_poly.pdbx_seq_one_letter_code
_entity_poly.pdbx_strand_id
1 'polypeptide(L)'
;MYADIIIDITHEKLDKVFQYRVPEELEGDLRTGAGVIVPFGRGNRETKGYIVGFSETCDYDAEKIKDILRTDTSSVAIEARLVALAAWMKEYYGGTMIQALKTVLPIKRTEQQKEQRILKRCISREAGEKKLEEYLHKNQKARARLMAALLDDEEVEYSLISQKLNITLTVVRALEEQGVLKIKNHKIYRNPVKEKEQQRHFITYTEEQERAIRTFENDYKKGIRKTYLLYGVTGSGKTEVYMEMIRQVVKEKRQAIVLIPEIALTYQTVMRFYRTFGERVSIMNSRLSAGERYDQMMRAKKGEIDVMIGPRSALFTPFPSLGLIVIDEEHEAAYKSEQVPRYHARETAIERARLEGASVVLGSATPSMEAFYRCELGEYTLLELKRRTAKAELPEVYTVDMREELQKGNRSILSDRLHELMEDRLKKKEQIILFLNRRGYAGFLSCRSCGYVVKCPHCDVSLATHNNGKMVCHYCGYEEPVAKKCPSCGSPHIGGFRAGTQQIEELVKKEFPQARVLRMDLDTTRSKEGHEKILSAFANEEADILVGTQMIVKGHDFPNVTLVGVLAADMSLYSNDFRSAERTFELLTQAAGRAGRGGKKGEVVIQTYSPEHYSIQTAARQDYQAFYTEEMNYRELMGYPPAEHLMAVLVACEDEALLEKGMHYLKLYAMRITKNRKVQVIGPAAPAVGKVKDVYRKVLYLKQESYEILIEMKDKMEQYIELNRGFAKMRIQFDFDPMSGF
;
A
#
# COMPACT_ATOMS: atom_id res chain seq x y z
N MET A 1 29.19 -29.54 -7.17
CA MET A 1 28.59 -28.27 -6.71
C MET A 1 27.42 -28.57 -5.77
N TYR A 2 27.25 -27.76 -4.72
CA TYR A 2 26.14 -27.87 -3.76
C TYR A 2 25.28 -26.62 -3.84
N ALA A 3 23.95 -26.77 -3.65
CA ALA A 3 23.01 -25.66 -3.59
C ALA A 3 22.53 -25.47 -2.15
N ASP A 4 22.57 -24.23 -1.70
CA ASP A 4 22.05 -23.78 -0.43
C ASP A 4 20.56 -23.46 -0.59
N ILE A 5 19.69 -24.23 0.08
CA ILE A 5 18.25 -24.23 -0.16
C ILE A 5 17.46 -23.90 1.12
N ILE A 6 16.52 -22.98 1.02
CA ILE A 6 15.47 -22.74 2.02
C ILE A 6 14.23 -23.55 1.62
N ILE A 7 13.78 -24.40 2.53
CA ILE A 7 12.61 -25.28 2.33
C ILE A 7 11.32 -24.49 2.49
N ASP A 8 10.33 -24.71 1.62
CA ASP A 8 9.00 -24.07 1.68
C ASP A 8 8.12 -24.63 2.83
N ILE A 9 8.62 -24.53 4.05
CA ILE A 9 7.89 -24.87 5.28
C ILE A 9 8.02 -23.69 6.24
N THR A 10 6.89 -23.04 6.55
CA THR A 10 6.85 -21.91 7.48
C THR A 10 6.91 -22.42 8.92
N HIS A 11 8.12 -22.72 9.39
CA HIS A 11 8.37 -23.15 10.76
C HIS A 11 9.76 -22.67 11.17
N GLU A 12 9.87 -21.94 12.27
CA GLU A 12 11.12 -21.33 12.73
C GLU A 12 12.29 -22.32 12.84
N LYS A 13 12.04 -23.52 13.39
CA LYS A 13 13.07 -24.57 13.49
C LYS A 13 13.61 -25.08 12.14
N LEU A 14 12.91 -24.80 11.05
CA LEU A 14 13.29 -25.18 9.69
C LEU A 14 13.76 -23.96 8.87
N ASP A 15 13.82 -22.78 9.51
CA ASP A 15 14.30 -21.54 8.90
C ASP A 15 15.83 -21.47 8.89
N LYS A 16 16.42 -22.46 8.25
CA LYS A 16 17.86 -22.58 8.02
C LYS A 16 18.13 -23.07 6.61
N VAL A 17 19.34 -22.81 6.16
CA VAL A 17 19.82 -23.32 4.89
C VAL A 17 20.10 -24.81 5.00
N PHE A 18 19.63 -25.55 4.01
CA PHE A 18 19.92 -26.97 3.83
C PHE A 18 20.73 -27.15 2.55
N GLN A 19 21.85 -27.84 2.61
CA GLN A 19 22.66 -28.12 1.43
C GLN A 19 22.17 -29.40 0.74
N TYR A 20 22.08 -29.31 -0.59
CA TYR A 20 21.76 -30.42 -1.49
C TYR A 20 22.78 -30.49 -2.61
N ARG A 21 23.10 -31.70 -3.09
CA ARG A 21 23.95 -31.87 -4.24
C ARG A 21 23.18 -31.47 -5.49
N VAL A 22 23.85 -30.76 -6.40
CA VAL A 22 23.32 -30.43 -7.71
C VAL A 22 23.71 -31.56 -8.68
N PRO A 23 22.72 -32.30 -9.28
CA PRO A 23 23.03 -33.28 -10.33
C PRO A 23 23.61 -32.61 -11.57
N GLU A 24 24.54 -33.27 -12.27
CA GLU A 24 25.20 -32.75 -13.48
C GLU A 24 24.18 -32.33 -14.55
N GLU A 25 23.08 -33.05 -14.67
CA GLU A 25 21.96 -32.76 -15.60
C GLU A 25 21.26 -31.44 -15.34
N LEU A 26 21.33 -30.91 -14.12
CA LEU A 26 20.67 -29.69 -13.70
C LEU A 26 21.63 -28.48 -13.54
N GLU A 27 22.96 -28.69 -13.63
CA GLU A 27 23.94 -27.62 -13.38
C GLU A 27 23.77 -26.40 -14.29
N GLY A 28 23.35 -26.59 -15.54
CA GLY A 28 23.15 -25.50 -16.52
C GLY A 28 21.84 -24.69 -16.30
N ASP A 29 20.89 -25.28 -15.63
CA ASP A 29 19.51 -24.73 -15.49
C ASP A 29 19.26 -24.06 -14.14
N LEU A 30 20.09 -24.37 -13.12
CA LEU A 30 19.89 -23.85 -11.77
C LEU A 30 20.58 -22.50 -11.55
N ARG A 31 19.87 -21.58 -10.89
CA ARG A 31 20.35 -20.24 -10.52
C ARG A 31 19.89 -19.91 -9.11
N THR A 32 20.57 -18.98 -8.45
CA THR A 32 20.06 -18.40 -7.21
C THR A 32 18.64 -17.87 -7.43
N GLY A 33 17.73 -18.21 -6.53
CA GLY A 33 16.31 -17.87 -6.63
C GLY A 33 15.46 -18.87 -7.40
N ALA A 34 16.06 -19.91 -8.00
CA ALA A 34 15.27 -20.96 -8.64
C ALA A 34 14.50 -21.79 -7.60
N GLY A 35 13.25 -22.14 -7.94
CA GLY A 35 12.47 -23.12 -7.20
C GLY A 35 12.91 -24.53 -7.56
N VAL A 36 13.05 -25.39 -6.58
CA VAL A 36 13.45 -26.79 -6.74
C VAL A 36 12.58 -27.70 -5.89
N ILE A 37 12.49 -28.97 -6.30
CA ILE A 37 11.90 -30.02 -5.49
C ILE A 37 13.02 -30.88 -4.92
N VAL A 38 13.01 -31.04 -3.62
CA VAL A 38 14.04 -31.79 -2.87
C VAL A 38 13.42 -32.83 -1.93
N PRO A 39 14.12 -33.93 -1.63
CA PRO A 39 13.68 -34.90 -0.65
C PRO A 39 13.97 -34.38 0.77
N PHE A 40 12.94 -34.14 1.57
CA PHE A 40 13.08 -33.59 2.92
C PHE A 40 12.64 -34.53 4.03
N GLY A 41 13.31 -34.46 5.19
CA GLY A 41 13.04 -35.26 6.38
C GLY A 41 13.44 -36.72 6.27
N ARG A 42 13.11 -37.51 7.30
CA ARG A 42 13.47 -38.96 7.37
C ARG A 42 12.73 -39.81 6.33
N GLY A 43 11.56 -39.37 5.89
CA GLY A 43 10.73 -40.06 4.91
C GLY A 43 10.95 -39.63 3.47
N ASN A 44 11.98 -38.83 3.17
CA ASN A 44 12.29 -38.33 1.82
C ASN A 44 11.08 -37.71 1.09
N ARG A 45 10.19 -37.02 1.82
CA ARG A 45 9.03 -36.39 1.22
C ARG A 45 9.45 -35.31 0.24
N GLU A 46 8.95 -35.38 -0.97
CA GLU A 46 9.16 -34.29 -1.94
C GLU A 46 8.64 -32.98 -1.41
N THR A 47 9.51 -32.02 -1.29
CA THR A 47 9.22 -30.71 -0.71
C THR A 47 9.81 -29.63 -1.60
N LYS A 48 9.08 -28.54 -1.75
CA LYS A 48 9.56 -27.37 -2.49
C LYS A 48 10.58 -26.61 -1.67
N GLY A 49 11.61 -26.10 -2.35
CA GLY A 49 12.59 -25.18 -1.78
C GLY A 49 13.02 -24.11 -2.78
N TYR A 50 13.77 -23.13 -2.29
CA TYR A 50 14.33 -22.06 -3.10
C TYR A 50 15.84 -21.99 -2.90
N ILE A 51 16.59 -21.94 -4.00
CA ILE A 51 18.06 -21.79 -3.97
C ILE A 51 18.39 -20.37 -3.53
N VAL A 52 19.16 -20.24 -2.47
CA VAL A 52 19.62 -18.92 -1.96
C VAL A 52 21.11 -18.70 -2.24
N GLY A 53 21.85 -19.75 -2.55
CA GLY A 53 23.26 -19.70 -2.89
C GLY A 53 23.78 -21.02 -3.47
N PHE A 54 25.06 -21.03 -3.83
CA PHE A 54 25.82 -22.22 -4.24
C PHE A 54 27.13 -22.26 -3.49
N SER A 55 27.58 -23.46 -3.13
CA SER A 55 28.84 -23.70 -2.45
C SER A 55 29.63 -24.80 -3.18
N GLU A 56 30.95 -24.67 -3.22
CA GLU A 56 31.82 -25.73 -3.71
C GLU A 56 32.13 -26.77 -2.62
N THR A 57 32.07 -26.33 -1.37
CA THR A 57 32.34 -27.17 -0.19
C THR A 57 31.01 -27.54 0.51
N CYS A 58 31.04 -28.66 1.17
CA CYS A 58 29.95 -29.21 1.91
C CYS A 58 30.19 -29.09 3.42
N ASP A 59 29.24 -28.50 4.15
CA ASP A 59 29.31 -28.38 5.61
C ASP A 59 28.85 -29.64 6.36
N TYR A 60 28.38 -30.66 5.63
CA TYR A 60 27.90 -31.92 6.15
C TYR A 60 28.67 -33.12 5.60
N ASP A 61 28.46 -34.30 6.19
CA ASP A 61 28.99 -35.56 5.68
C ASP A 61 28.49 -35.80 4.23
N ALA A 62 29.41 -35.79 3.27
CA ALA A 62 29.14 -35.86 1.83
C ALA A 62 28.31 -37.08 1.41
N GLU A 63 28.41 -38.18 2.20
CA GLU A 63 27.62 -39.41 1.96
C GLU A 63 26.13 -39.28 2.36
N LYS A 64 25.81 -38.31 3.23
CA LYS A 64 24.45 -38.08 3.72
C LYS A 64 23.71 -37.00 2.96
N ILE A 65 24.39 -36.25 2.09
CA ILE A 65 23.77 -35.20 1.30
C ILE A 65 22.91 -35.81 0.20
N LYS A 66 21.67 -35.29 0.14
CA LYS A 66 20.67 -35.69 -0.84
C LYS A 66 20.78 -34.83 -2.09
N ASP A 67 20.33 -35.37 -3.23
CA ASP A 67 20.33 -34.68 -4.50
C ASP A 67 19.04 -33.85 -4.68
N ILE A 68 19.13 -32.78 -5.47
CA ILE A 68 17.95 -32.07 -5.99
C ILE A 68 17.25 -33.01 -6.97
N LEU A 69 15.93 -33.22 -6.80
CA LEU A 69 15.17 -34.14 -7.65
C LEU A 69 14.86 -33.53 -9.02
N ARG A 70 14.45 -32.29 -9.05
CA ARG A 70 14.11 -31.55 -10.28
C ARG A 70 13.90 -30.07 -10.01
N THR A 71 13.91 -29.26 -11.06
CA THR A 71 13.49 -27.86 -11.01
C THR A 71 11.98 -27.75 -10.80
N ASP A 72 11.54 -26.78 -10.02
CA ASP A 72 10.13 -26.45 -9.92
C ASP A 72 9.74 -25.47 -11.05
N THR A 73 9.24 -26.00 -12.15
CA THR A 73 8.80 -25.22 -13.31
C THR A 73 7.55 -24.35 -13.03
N SER A 74 6.89 -24.58 -11.89
CA SER A 74 5.74 -23.78 -11.46
C SER A 74 6.11 -22.45 -10.78
N SER A 75 7.38 -22.25 -10.43
CA SER A 75 7.88 -21.02 -9.81
C SER A 75 8.61 -20.12 -10.81
N VAL A 76 8.48 -18.80 -10.62
CA VAL A 76 9.35 -17.82 -11.29
C VAL A 76 10.69 -17.85 -10.58
N ALA A 77 11.80 -17.97 -11.33
CA ALA A 77 13.12 -17.81 -10.73
C ALA A 77 13.26 -16.37 -10.21
N ILE A 78 13.63 -16.23 -8.94
CA ILE A 78 13.86 -14.94 -8.29
C ILE A 78 15.20 -14.38 -8.77
N GLU A 79 15.28 -13.09 -8.99
CA GLU A 79 16.54 -12.40 -9.19
C GLU A 79 17.38 -12.48 -7.89
N ALA A 80 18.69 -12.71 -7.99
CA ALA A 80 19.58 -12.80 -6.82
C ALA A 80 19.45 -11.57 -5.89
N ARG A 81 19.22 -10.39 -6.45
CA ARG A 81 19.00 -9.14 -5.70
C ARG A 81 17.74 -9.17 -4.86
N LEU A 82 16.66 -9.81 -5.35
CA LEU A 82 15.44 -9.98 -4.56
C LEU A 82 15.61 -11.03 -3.46
N VAL A 83 16.46 -12.04 -3.67
CA VAL A 83 16.85 -12.97 -2.59
C VAL A 83 17.62 -12.24 -1.49
N ALA A 84 18.57 -11.39 -1.87
CA ALA A 84 19.30 -10.54 -0.92
C ALA A 84 18.35 -9.59 -0.16
N LEU A 85 17.39 -8.99 -0.86
CA LEU A 85 16.36 -8.17 -0.24
C LEU A 85 15.51 -8.97 0.75
N ALA A 86 15.14 -10.21 0.41
CA ALA A 86 14.39 -11.09 1.33
C ALA A 86 15.20 -11.42 2.59
N ALA A 87 16.51 -11.68 2.45
CA ALA A 87 17.40 -11.90 3.58
C ALA A 87 17.46 -10.68 4.50
N TRP A 88 17.65 -9.49 3.92
CA TRP A 88 17.61 -8.23 4.67
C TRP A 88 16.25 -8.02 5.37
N MET A 89 15.13 -8.30 4.68
CA MET A 89 13.78 -8.17 5.28
C MET A 89 13.61 -9.09 6.50
N LYS A 90 14.13 -10.33 6.42
CA LYS A 90 14.13 -11.26 7.57
C LYS A 90 14.91 -10.68 8.75
N GLU A 91 16.11 -10.21 8.52
CA GLU A 91 16.99 -9.64 9.55
C GLU A 91 16.37 -8.39 10.16
N TYR A 92 15.92 -7.48 9.33
CA TYR A 92 15.44 -6.16 9.74
C TYR A 92 14.05 -6.18 10.41
N TYR A 93 13.10 -7.01 9.92
CA TYR A 93 11.73 -7.06 10.42
C TYR A 93 11.37 -8.33 11.18
N GLY A 94 12.22 -9.32 11.18
CA GLY A 94 11.93 -10.63 11.77
C GLY A 94 11.06 -11.53 10.88
N GLY A 95 10.71 -12.68 11.41
CA GLY A 95 10.01 -13.74 10.70
C GLY A 95 10.97 -14.73 10.04
N THR A 96 10.44 -15.60 9.18
CA THR A 96 11.24 -16.64 8.53
C THR A 96 11.69 -16.24 7.12
N MET A 97 12.81 -16.79 6.66
CA MET A 97 13.32 -16.55 5.32
C MET A 97 12.28 -16.95 4.25
N ILE A 98 11.53 -18.01 4.48
CA ILE A 98 10.48 -18.42 3.54
C ILE A 98 9.31 -17.42 3.49
N GLN A 99 8.97 -16.75 4.59
CA GLN A 99 7.96 -15.67 4.58
C GLN A 99 8.47 -14.47 3.80
N ALA A 100 9.73 -14.09 3.99
CA ALA A 100 10.36 -13.02 3.22
C ALA A 100 10.45 -13.35 1.73
N LEU A 101 10.89 -14.56 1.37
CA LEU A 101 10.91 -15.05 -0.03
C LEU A 101 9.51 -15.04 -0.65
N LYS A 102 8.49 -15.50 0.05
CA LYS A 102 7.09 -15.45 -0.43
C LYS A 102 6.56 -14.02 -0.61
N THR A 103 7.12 -13.07 0.11
CA THR A 103 6.76 -11.65 -0.03
C THR A 103 7.35 -11.04 -1.29
N VAL A 104 8.60 -11.32 -1.58
CA VAL A 104 9.27 -10.84 -2.81
C VAL A 104 8.87 -11.63 -4.06
N LEU A 105 8.22 -12.79 -3.87
CA LEU A 105 7.66 -13.64 -4.92
C LEU A 105 6.13 -13.62 -4.89
N PRO A 106 5.48 -12.57 -5.33
CA PRO A 106 4.03 -12.44 -5.13
C PRO A 106 3.18 -13.37 -5.99
N ILE A 107 3.76 -14.20 -6.90
CA ILE A 107 2.98 -14.91 -7.91
C ILE A 107 3.43 -16.34 -8.07
N LYS A 108 2.52 -17.29 -7.77
CA LYS A 108 2.63 -18.69 -8.20
C LYS A 108 2.17 -18.79 -9.66
N ARG A 109 2.89 -19.56 -10.46
CA ARG A 109 2.46 -19.93 -11.80
C ARG A 109 1.27 -20.91 -11.68
N THR A 110 0.05 -20.37 -11.61
CA THR A 110 -1.17 -21.18 -11.43
C THR A 110 -1.98 -21.35 -12.70
N GLU A 111 -1.67 -20.61 -13.77
CA GLU A 111 -2.41 -20.66 -15.04
C GLU A 111 -1.46 -20.79 -16.22
N GLN A 112 -1.85 -21.62 -17.20
CA GLN A 112 -1.19 -21.68 -18.49
C GLN A 112 -1.25 -20.31 -19.16
N GLN A 113 -0.12 -19.86 -19.70
CA GLN A 113 -0.07 -18.66 -20.54
C GLN A 113 -1.13 -18.77 -21.63
N LYS A 114 -1.88 -17.70 -21.87
CA LYS A 114 -2.84 -17.67 -22.94
C LYS A 114 -2.08 -17.68 -24.26
N GLU A 115 -2.09 -18.83 -24.94
CA GLU A 115 -1.56 -18.97 -26.28
C GLU A 115 -2.64 -18.54 -27.28
N GLN A 116 -2.33 -17.55 -28.08
CA GLN A 116 -3.14 -17.21 -29.24
C GLN A 116 -2.62 -18.03 -30.42
N ARG A 117 -3.51 -18.78 -31.04
CA ARG A 117 -3.20 -19.53 -32.25
C ARG A 117 -3.49 -18.66 -33.44
N ILE A 118 -2.46 -18.33 -34.21
CA ILE A 118 -2.55 -17.64 -35.48
C ILE A 118 -2.40 -18.67 -36.56
N LEU A 119 -3.35 -18.72 -37.48
CA LEU A 119 -3.32 -19.57 -38.64
C LEU A 119 -2.67 -18.79 -39.77
N LYS A 120 -1.53 -19.24 -40.28
CA LYS A 120 -0.84 -18.64 -41.43
C LYS A 120 -0.98 -19.53 -42.65
N ARG A 121 -1.40 -18.95 -43.75
CA ARG A 121 -1.42 -19.63 -45.04
C ARG A 121 0.03 -19.94 -45.50
N CYS A 122 0.29 -21.19 -45.91
CA CYS A 122 1.59 -21.65 -46.37
C CYS A 122 1.69 -21.88 -47.90
N ILE A 123 0.58 -21.78 -48.61
CA ILE A 123 0.51 -21.94 -50.08
C ILE A 123 0.33 -20.59 -50.75
N SER A 124 0.68 -20.50 -52.04
CA SER A 124 0.47 -19.29 -52.83
C SER A 124 -1.03 -18.95 -52.94
N ARG A 125 -1.35 -17.70 -53.26
CA ARG A 125 -2.75 -17.25 -53.43
C ARG A 125 -3.46 -18.06 -54.50
N GLU A 126 -2.81 -18.28 -55.66
CA GLU A 126 -3.36 -19.05 -56.77
C GLU A 126 -3.64 -20.52 -56.40
N ALA A 127 -2.71 -21.14 -55.63
CA ALA A 127 -2.93 -22.50 -55.12
C ALA A 127 -4.04 -22.56 -54.07
N GLY A 128 -4.23 -21.49 -53.30
CA GLY A 128 -5.31 -21.32 -52.34
C GLY A 128 -6.69 -21.19 -53.03
N GLU A 129 -6.78 -20.44 -54.10
CA GLU A 129 -8.00 -20.28 -54.90
C GLU A 129 -8.44 -21.62 -55.53
N LYS A 130 -7.50 -22.39 -56.10
CA LYS A 130 -7.74 -23.75 -56.58
C LYS A 130 -8.24 -24.70 -55.48
N LYS A 131 -7.64 -24.61 -54.28
CA LYS A 131 -8.08 -25.40 -53.12
C LYS A 131 -9.46 -25.00 -52.62
N LEU A 132 -9.81 -23.73 -52.69
CA LEU A 132 -11.16 -23.24 -52.36
C LEU A 132 -12.19 -23.84 -53.28
N GLU A 133 -11.96 -23.82 -54.62
CA GLU A 133 -12.83 -24.45 -55.62
C GLU A 133 -12.97 -25.96 -55.38
N GLU A 134 -11.85 -26.65 -55.10
CA GLU A 134 -11.87 -28.08 -54.78
C GLU A 134 -12.74 -28.38 -53.56
N TYR A 135 -12.63 -27.58 -52.47
CA TYR A 135 -13.43 -27.76 -51.26
C TYR A 135 -14.94 -27.47 -51.49
N LEU A 136 -15.24 -26.47 -52.34
CA LEU A 136 -16.62 -26.18 -52.71
C LEU A 136 -17.23 -27.33 -53.55
N HIS A 137 -16.52 -27.85 -54.54
CA HIS A 137 -16.94 -29.00 -55.32
C HIS A 137 -17.18 -30.26 -54.52
N LYS A 138 -16.33 -30.50 -53.50
CA LYS A 138 -16.44 -31.66 -52.58
C LYS A 138 -17.40 -31.42 -51.42
N ASN A 139 -18.15 -30.31 -51.41
CA ASN A 139 -19.10 -29.90 -50.36
C ASN A 139 -18.48 -29.82 -48.93
N GLN A 140 -17.16 -29.51 -48.86
CA GLN A 140 -16.42 -29.38 -47.60
C GLN A 140 -16.53 -27.96 -47.05
N LYS A 141 -17.75 -27.55 -46.68
CA LYS A 141 -18.12 -26.17 -46.31
C LYS A 141 -17.21 -25.53 -45.23
N ALA A 142 -16.75 -26.27 -44.22
CA ALA A 142 -15.90 -25.73 -43.18
C ALA A 142 -14.47 -25.42 -43.69
N ARG A 143 -13.90 -26.30 -44.56
CA ARG A 143 -12.59 -26.07 -45.19
C ARG A 143 -12.65 -24.91 -46.19
N ALA A 144 -13.74 -24.82 -46.94
CA ALA A 144 -13.95 -23.73 -47.91
C ALA A 144 -14.01 -22.36 -47.17
N ARG A 145 -14.77 -22.24 -46.07
CA ARG A 145 -14.84 -21.01 -45.29
C ARG A 145 -13.50 -20.61 -44.68
N LEU A 146 -12.71 -21.59 -44.15
CA LEU A 146 -11.38 -21.33 -43.64
C LEU A 146 -10.44 -20.88 -44.76
N MET A 147 -10.48 -21.52 -45.93
CA MET A 147 -9.63 -21.15 -47.03
C MET A 147 -9.98 -19.75 -47.59
N ALA A 148 -11.24 -19.42 -47.68
CA ALA A 148 -11.69 -18.08 -48.08
C ALA A 148 -11.15 -17.01 -47.10
N ALA A 149 -11.28 -17.22 -45.81
CA ALA A 149 -10.74 -16.31 -44.79
C ALA A 149 -9.21 -16.14 -44.90
N LEU A 150 -8.47 -17.23 -45.21
CA LEU A 150 -7.02 -17.20 -45.41
C LEU A 150 -6.55 -16.62 -46.75
N LEU A 151 -7.49 -16.47 -47.69
CA LEU A 151 -7.25 -15.74 -48.96
C LEU A 151 -7.48 -14.24 -48.81
N ASP A 152 -8.39 -13.84 -47.93
CA ASP A 152 -8.60 -12.43 -47.58
C ASP A 152 -7.43 -11.88 -46.74
N ASP A 153 -7.02 -12.64 -45.70
CA ASP A 153 -5.90 -12.29 -44.81
C ASP A 153 -4.92 -13.48 -44.71
N GLU A 154 -3.62 -13.27 -44.94
CA GLU A 154 -2.60 -14.33 -44.92
C GLU A 154 -2.42 -14.94 -43.50
N GLU A 155 -2.68 -14.18 -42.47
CA GLU A 155 -2.62 -14.61 -41.05
C GLU A 155 -3.93 -14.25 -40.35
N VAL A 156 -4.64 -15.23 -39.77
CA VAL A 156 -5.93 -15.03 -39.10
C VAL A 156 -5.92 -15.68 -37.72
N GLU A 157 -6.52 -15.02 -36.76
CA GLU A 157 -6.63 -15.53 -35.38
C GLU A 157 -7.67 -16.69 -35.30
N TYR A 158 -7.25 -17.84 -34.75
CA TYR A 158 -8.12 -19.01 -34.61
C TYR A 158 -9.37 -18.72 -33.76
N SER A 159 -9.30 -17.89 -32.76
CA SER A 159 -10.46 -17.53 -31.92
C SER A 159 -11.56 -16.83 -32.72
N LEU A 160 -11.20 -15.94 -33.65
CA LEU A 160 -12.13 -15.28 -34.55
C LEU A 160 -12.78 -16.25 -35.53
N ILE A 161 -11.97 -17.17 -36.07
CA ILE A 161 -12.44 -18.21 -37.02
C ILE A 161 -13.36 -19.19 -36.30
N SER A 162 -13.01 -19.63 -35.09
CA SER A 162 -13.86 -20.53 -34.31
C SER A 162 -15.21 -19.90 -33.98
N GLN A 163 -15.23 -18.64 -33.54
CA GLN A 163 -16.46 -17.96 -33.11
C GLN A 163 -17.33 -17.49 -34.26
N LYS A 164 -16.74 -16.89 -35.32
CA LYS A 164 -17.50 -16.31 -36.44
C LYS A 164 -17.80 -17.28 -37.54
N LEU A 165 -16.92 -18.23 -37.82
CA LEU A 165 -17.07 -19.20 -38.89
C LEU A 165 -17.41 -20.61 -38.41
N ASN A 166 -17.51 -20.83 -37.09
CA ASN A 166 -17.82 -22.11 -36.46
C ASN A 166 -16.91 -23.24 -36.96
N ILE A 167 -15.59 -23.02 -37.00
CA ILE A 167 -14.58 -23.97 -37.46
C ILE A 167 -13.87 -24.60 -36.27
N THR A 168 -13.87 -25.94 -36.25
CA THR A 168 -13.23 -26.71 -35.17
C THR A 168 -11.72 -26.85 -35.39
N LEU A 169 -10.97 -27.09 -34.28
CA LEU A 169 -9.53 -27.33 -34.35
C LEU A 169 -9.16 -28.56 -35.21
N THR A 170 -10.04 -29.55 -35.29
CA THR A 170 -9.87 -30.73 -36.12
C THR A 170 -9.75 -30.37 -37.63
N VAL A 171 -10.57 -29.42 -38.10
CA VAL A 171 -10.50 -28.94 -39.49
C VAL A 171 -9.19 -28.19 -39.72
N VAL A 172 -8.77 -27.40 -38.78
CA VAL A 172 -7.50 -26.62 -38.86
C VAL A 172 -6.29 -27.58 -38.92
N ARG A 173 -6.23 -28.57 -38.03
CA ARG A 173 -5.15 -29.58 -38.03
C ARG A 173 -5.12 -30.40 -39.34
N ALA A 174 -6.25 -30.77 -39.87
CA ALA A 174 -6.31 -31.48 -41.14
C ALA A 174 -5.76 -30.67 -42.32
N LEU A 175 -5.88 -29.34 -42.29
CA LEU A 175 -5.27 -28.45 -43.30
C LEU A 175 -3.79 -28.18 -43.03
N GLU A 176 -3.36 -28.21 -41.78
CA GLU A 176 -1.95 -28.16 -41.40
C GLU A 176 -1.20 -29.40 -41.89
N GLU A 177 -1.75 -30.61 -41.66
CA GLU A 177 -1.21 -31.87 -42.14
C GLU A 177 -1.09 -31.92 -43.68
N GLN A 178 -1.98 -31.20 -44.39
CA GLN A 178 -1.93 -31.05 -45.85
C GLN A 178 -0.95 -29.97 -46.31
N GLY A 179 -0.25 -29.29 -45.40
CA GLY A 179 0.68 -28.20 -45.71
C GLY A 179 0.03 -26.93 -46.25
N VAL A 180 -1.30 -26.77 -46.12
CA VAL A 180 -2.05 -25.62 -46.61
C VAL A 180 -1.88 -24.40 -45.70
N LEU A 181 -1.82 -24.63 -44.39
CA LEU A 181 -1.60 -23.62 -43.36
C LEU A 181 -0.63 -24.15 -42.28
N LYS A 182 -0.13 -23.26 -41.45
CA LYS A 182 0.66 -23.55 -40.26
C LYS A 182 0.07 -22.84 -39.05
N ILE A 183 -0.05 -23.57 -37.95
CA ILE A 183 -0.46 -22.99 -36.66
C ILE A 183 0.76 -22.38 -36.00
N LYS A 184 0.77 -21.06 -35.79
CA LYS A 184 1.73 -20.35 -34.99
C LYS A 184 1.14 -20.08 -33.62
N ASN A 185 1.77 -20.57 -32.57
CA ASN A 185 1.40 -20.23 -31.21
C ASN A 185 2.15 -18.96 -30.79
N HIS A 186 1.43 -17.85 -30.70
CA HIS A 186 1.98 -16.62 -30.11
C HIS A 186 1.60 -16.54 -28.65
N LYS A 187 2.59 -16.35 -27.81
CA LYS A 187 2.38 -16.04 -26.40
C LYS A 187 1.90 -14.59 -26.31
N ILE A 188 0.66 -14.37 -25.89
CA ILE A 188 0.14 -13.03 -25.67
C ILE A 188 0.09 -12.74 -24.20
N TYR A 189 0.70 -11.63 -23.82
CA TYR A 189 0.55 -11.06 -22.49
C TYR A 189 -0.75 -10.25 -22.42
N ARG A 190 -1.54 -10.53 -21.38
CA ARG A 190 -2.76 -9.75 -21.11
C ARG A 190 -2.35 -8.33 -20.72
N ASN A 191 -2.71 -7.32 -21.52
CA ASN A 191 -2.45 -5.93 -21.15
C ASN A 191 -3.71 -5.34 -20.49
N PRO A 192 -3.61 -4.89 -19.20
CA PRO A 192 -4.75 -4.31 -18.51
C PRO A 192 -5.14 -2.91 -19.02
N VAL A 193 -4.30 -2.25 -19.81
CA VAL A 193 -4.56 -0.93 -20.40
C VAL A 193 -5.00 -1.08 -21.86
N LYS A 194 -6.22 -0.63 -22.18
CA LYS A 194 -6.88 -0.90 -23.48
C LYS A 194 -6.93 0.27 -24.47
N GLU A 195 -6.50 1.48 -24.12
CA GLU A 195 -6.66 2.66 -25.00
C GLU A 195 -5.37 3.09 -25.72
N LYS A 196 -5.53 3.57 -26.97
CA LYS A 196 -4.43 3.86 -27.91
C LYS A 196 -4.13 5.33 -28.17
N GLU A 197 -4.72 6.30 -27.49
CA GLU A 197 -4.49 7.71 -27.78
C GLU A 197 -3.24 8.27 -27.11
N GLN A 198 -2.24 8.61 -27.91
CA GLN A 198 -1.07 9.38 -27.53
C GLN A 198 -1.27 10.85 -27.85
N GLN A 199 -1.58 11.69 -26.87
CA GLN A 199 -1.47 13.13 -26.99
C GLN A 199 -0.23 13.61 -26.23
N ARG A 200 0.74 14.19 -26.96
CA ARG A 200 1.89 14.88 -26.34
C ARG A 200 1.44 16.23 -25.81
N HIS A 201 1.26 16.37 -24.50
CA HIS A 201 1.14 17.69 -23.88
C HIS A 201 2.53 18.23 -23.60
N PHE A 202 2.82 19.45 -24.12
CA PHE A 202 3.97 20.22 -23.69
C PHE A 202 3.67 20.77 -22.30
N ILE A 203 4.44 20.32 -21.30
CA ILE A 203 4.32 20.77 -19.91
C ILE A 203 5.34 21.89 -19.71
N THR A 204 4.88 23.05 -19.24
CA THR A 204 5.76 24.12 -18.79
C THR A 204 5.93 23.96 -17.29
N TYR A 205 7.16 23.75 -16.85
CA TYR A 205 7.49 23.60 -15.44
C TYR A 205 7.60 24.96 -14.75
N THR A 206 7.24 25.01 -13.46
CA THR A 206 7.53 26.16 -12.59
C THR A 206 9.01 26.16 -12.20
N GLU A 207 9.53 27.29 -11.73
CA GLU A 207 10.92 27.40 -11.25
C GLU A 207 11.27 26.39 -10.14
N GLU A 208 10.30 26.12 -9.24
CA GLU A 208 10.47 25.15 -8.16
C GLU A 208 10.55 23.71 -8.70
N GLN A 209 9.69 23.37 -9.65
CA GLN A 209 9.70 22.07 -10.34
C GLN A 209 10.99 21.88 -11.14
N GLU A 210 11.43 22.90 -11.91
CA GLU A 210 12.70 22.82 -12.65
C GLU A 210 13.89 22.64 -11.72
N ARG A 211 13.92 23.34 -10.58
CA ARG A 211 14.98 23.19 -9.59
C ARG A 211 15.03 21.76 -9.06
N ALA A 212 13.89 21.20 -8.69
CA ALA A 212 13.78 19.82 -8.20
C ALA A 212 14.26 18.80 -9.25
N ILE A 213 13.80 18.94 -10.49
CA ILE A 213 14.21 18.09 -11.62
C ILE A 213 15.71 18.20 -11.88
N ARG A 214 16.26 19.42 -11.97
CA ARG A 214 17.69 19.66 -12.22
C ARG A 214 18.58 19.11 -11.10
N THR A 215 18.14 19.20 -9.84
CA THR A 215 18.87 18.62 -8.70
C THR A 215 19.00 17.11 -8.86
N PHE A 216 17.88 16.44 -9.12
CA PHE A 216 17.87 14.99 -9.38
C PHE A 216 18.74 14.63 -10.61
N GLU A 217 18.55 15.33 -11.73
CA GLU A 217 19.26 15.06 -12.98
C GLU A 217 20.78 15.20 -12.83
N ASN A 218 21.23 16.25 -12.15
CA ASN A 218 22.67 16.50 -11.91
C ASN A 218 23.29 15.39 -11.06
N ASP A 219 22.61 14.96 -10.00
CA ASP A 219 23.08 13.88 -9.16
C ASP A 219 23.09 12.56 -9.96
N TYR A 220 22.01 12.29 -10.71
CA TYR A 220 21.85 11.07 -11.48
C TYR A 220 22.96 10.90 -12.55
N LYS A 221 23.28 11.98 -13.29
CA LYS A 221 24.37 12.03 -14.28
C LYS A 221 25.77 11.83 -13.67
N LYS A 222 25.96 12.30 -12.44
CA LYS A 222 27.22 12.08 -11.68
C LYS A 222 27.32 10.67 -11.08
N GLY A 223 26.33 9.81 -11.30
CA GLY A 223 26.29 8.47 -10.69
C GLY A 223 25.89 8.47 -9.21
N ILE A 224 25.48 9.59 -8.65
CA ILE A 224 25.05 9.71 -7.27
C ILE A 224 23.62 9.15 -7.16
N ARG A 225 23.45 8.15 -6.27
CA ARG A 225 22.17 7.51 -5.99
C ARG A 225 21.82 7.72 -4.53
N LYS A 226 20.69 8.36 -4.28
CA LYS A 226 20.24 8.72 -2.92
C LYS A 226 18.72 8.82 -2.83
N THR A 227 18.23 9.06 -1.64
CA THR A 227 16.82 9.26 -1.36
C THR A 227 16.51 10.76 -1.34
N TYR A 228 15.44 11.15 -2.04
CA TYR A 228 14.88 12.49 -2.07
C TYR A 228 13.50 12.51 -1.44
N LEU A 229 13.20 13.54 -0.67
CA LEU A 229 11.85 13.85 -0.22
C LEU A 229 11.32 15.02 -1.05
N LEU A 230 10.35 14.78 -1.92
CA LEU A 230 9.65 15.81 -2.68
C LEU A 230 8.43 16.27 -1.87
N TYR A 231 8.63 17.27 -1.05
CA TYR A 231 7.59 17.95 -0.30
C TYR A 231 6.92 19.00 -1.17
N GLY A 232 5.62 18.88 -1.40
CA GLY A 232 4.91 19.84 -2.24
C GLY A 232 3.44 19.93 -1.89
N VAL A 233 2.93 21.15 -1.75
CA VAL A 233 1.51 21.40 -1.47
C VAL A 233 0.59 20.66 -2.45
N THR A 234 -0.64 20.40 -2.05
CA THR A 234 -1.61 19.74 -2.92
C THR A 234 -1.83 20.59 -4.19
N GLY A 235 -1.66 19.97 -5.36
CA GLY A 235 -1.75 20.67 -6.66
C GLY A 235 -0.47 21.38 -7.09
N SER A 236 0.68 21.11 -6.46
CA SER A 236 2.00 21.65 -6.87
C SER A 236 2.61 20.94 -8.08
N GLY A 237 1.98 19.88 -8.60
CA GLY A 237 2.46 19.14 -9.75
C GLY A 237 3.59 18.15 -9.45
N LYS A 238 3.58 17.52 -8.27
CA LYS A 238 4.53 16.44 -7.91
C LYS A 238 4.58 15.34 -8.97
N THR A 239 3.43 14.94 -9.50
CA THR A 239 3.33 13.87 -10.50
C THR A 239 4.09 14.22 -11.79
N GLU A 240 4.04 15.49 -12.24
CA GLU A 240 4.80 15.97 -13.39
C GLU A 240 6.31 15.88 -13.15
N VAL A 241 6.75 16.24 -11.93
CA VAL A 241 8.17 16.13 -11.53
C VAL A 241 8.60 14.66 -11.55
N TYR A 242 7.79 13.74 -11.00
CA TYR A 242 8.10 12.29 -11.06
C TYR A 242 8.22 11.81 -12.50
N MET A 243 7.27 12.18 -13.36
CA MET A 243 7.28 11.75 -14.78
C MET A 243 8.53 12.23 -15.50
N GLU A 244 9.03 13.45 -15.21
CA GLU A 244 10.27 13.93 -15.82
C GLU A 244 11.49 13.18 -15.28
N MET A 245 11.58 12.94 -13.96
CA MET A 245 12.65 12.13 -13.36
C MET A 245 12.67 10.70 -13.94
N ILE A 246 11.49 10.08 -14.10
CA ILE A 246 11.36 8.76 -14.74
C ILE A 246 11.83 8.83 -16.19
N ARG A 247 11.47 9.87 -16.94
CA ARG A 247 11.88 10.05 -18.35
C ARG A 247 13.42 10.11 -18.47
N GLN A 248 14.11 10.77 -17.54
CA GLN A 248 15.58 10.79 -17.51
C GLN A 248 16.16 9.38 -17.30
N VAL A 249 15.59 8.61 -16.35
CA VAL A 249 16.03 7.25 -16.04
C VAL A 249 15.81 6.30 -17.22
N VAL A 250 14.64 6.42 -17.89
CA VAL A 250 14.30 5.60 -19.07
C VAL A 250 15.20 5.93 -20.28
N LYS A 251 15.60 7.20 -20.46
CA LYS A 251 16.58 7.58 -21.48
C LYS A 251 17.93 6.86 -21.30
N GLU A 252 18.31 6.56 -20.05
CA GLU A 252 19.52 5.78 -19.73
C GLU A 252 19.28 4.26 -19.79
N LYS A 253 18.17 3.81 -20.39
CA LYS A 253 17.75 2.40 -20.52
C LYS A 253 17.60 1.68 -19.17
N ARG A 254 17.24 2.41 -18.14
CA ARG A 254 16.88 1.86 -16.83
C ARG A 254 15.37 1.96 -16.60
N GLN A 255 14.86 1.16 -15.68
CA GLN A 255 13.43 1.06 -15.38
C GLN A 255 13.08 1.79 -14.09
N ALA A 256 11.78 2.07 -13.93
CA ALA A 256 11.25 2.74 -12.75
C ALA A 256 10.04 1.99 -12.16
N ILE A 257 9.94 2.01 -10.83
CA ILE A 257 8.77 1.57 -10.08
C ILE A 257 8.10 2.81 -9.48
N VAL A 258 6.77 2.91 -9.62
CA VAL A 258 5.98 3.97 -9.01
C VAL A 258 4.96 3.33 -8.06
N LEU A 259 5.16 3.53 -6.77
CA LEU A 259 4.22 3.08 -5.76
C LEU A 259 3.17 4.15 -5.52
N ILE A 260 1.90 3.77 -5.67
CA ILE A 260 0.74 4.61 -5.42
C ILE A 260 -0.22 3.83 -4.52
N PRO A 261 -0.80 4.45 -3.47
CA PRO A 261 -1.80 3.79 -2.65
C PRO A 261 -2.97 3.29 -3.51
N GLU A 262 -3.48 2.09 -3.23
CA GLU A 262 -4.48 1.44 -4.10
C GLU A 262 -5.73 2.30 -4.33
N ILE A 263 -6.13 3.08 -3.32
CA ILE A 263 -7.27 4.02 -3.40
C ILE A 263 -6.97 5.18 -4.37
N ALA A 264 -5.72 5.62 -4.47
CA ALA A 264 -5.29 6.71 -5.35
C ALA A 264 -4.91 6.23 -6.77
N LEU A 265 -4.83 4.91 -6.98
CA LEU A 265 -4.55 4.31 -8.29
C LEU A 265 -5.81 4.34 -9.18
N THR A 266 -6.20 5.53 -9.59
CA THR A 266 -7.36 5.74 -10.46
C THR A 266 -7.00 5.51 -11.92
N TYR A 267 -8.03 5.29 -12.75
CA TYR A 267 -7.88 5.23 -14.21
C TYR A 267 -7.16 6.48 -14.75
N GLN A 268 -7.54 7.67 -14.28
CA GLN A 268 -6.93 8.93 -14.71
C GLN A 268 -5.42 8.98 -14.41
N THR A 269 -5.01 8.53 -13.20
CA THR A 269 -3.59 8.47 -12.82
C THR A 269 -2.82 7.55 -13.75
N VAL A 270 -3.33 6.35 -14.03
CA VAL A 270 -2.70 5.39 -14.93
C VAL A 270 -2.57 5.96 -16.35
N MET A 271 -3.64 6.59 -16.86
CA MET A 271 -3.65 7.18 -18.20
C MET A 271 -2.66 8.33 -18.37
N ARG A 272 -2.35 9.10 -17.32
CA ARG A 272 -1.29 10.13 -17.37
C ARG A 272 0.08 9.51 -17.69
N PHE A 273 0.44 8.42 -17.01
CA PHE A 273 1.68 7.69 -17.30
C PHE A 273 1.64 7.02 -18.67
N TYR A 274 0.52 6.41 -19.03
CA TYR A 274 0.36 5.76 -20.32
C TYR A 274 0.52 6.74 -21.49
N ARG A 275 -0.06 7.96 -21.41
CA ARG A 275 0.13 9.02 -22.41
C ARG A 275 1.59 9.44 -22.56
N THR A 276 2.38 9.37 -21.46
CA THR A 276 3.79 9.79 -21.49
C THR A 276 4.72 8.69 -21.97
N PHE A 277 4.50 7.44 -21.55
CA PHE A 277 5.43 6.31 -21.77
C PHE A 277 4.87 5.23 -22.70
N GLY A 278 3.60 5.32 -23.11
CA GLY A 278 2.95 4.38 -24.04
C GLY A 278 2.82 2.96 -23.48
N GLU A 279 2.94 1.98 -24.36
CA GLU A 279 2.78 0.55 -24.03
C GLU A 279 3.89 -0.02 -23.12
N ARG A 280 4.94 0.77 -22.87
CA ARG A 280 6.04 0.41 -21.95
C ARG A 280 5.72 0.71 -20.47
N VAL A 281 4.46 1.10 -20.18
CA VAL A 281 3.89 1.18 -18.83
C VAL A 281 3.09 -0.06 -18.51
N SER A 282 3.19 -0.54 -17.29
CA SER A 282 2.31 -1.59 -16.77
C SER A 282 1.79 -1.24 -15.39
N ILE A 283 0.70 -1.90 -15.00
CA ILE A 283 0.08 -1.73 -13.69
C ILE A 283 0.05 -3.04 -12.92
N MET A 284 0.19 -2.93 -11.61
CA MET A 284 -0.02 -4.00 -10.65
C MET A 284 -1.11 -3.54 -9.66
N ASN A 285 -2.18 -4.30 -9.48
CA ASN A 285 -3.21 -4.02 -8.48
C ASN A 285 -3.89 -5.31 -7.99
N SER A 286 -4.71 -5.22 -6.95
CA SER A 286 -5.42 -6.36 -6.38
C SER A 286 -6.53 -6.92 -7.30
N ARG A 287 -7.01 -6.12 -8.26
CA ARG A 287 -8.08 -6.48 -9.20
C ARG A 287 -7.60 -7.40 -10.32
N LEU A 288 -6.29 -7.43 -10.58
CA LEU A 288 -5.69 -8.31 -11.59
C LEU A 288 -5.79 -9.77 -11.15
N SER A 289 -6.17 -10.64 -12.08
CA SER A 289 -6.09 -12.10 -11.90
C SER A 289 -4.64 -12.54 -11.67
N ALA A 290 -4.44 -13.74 -11.14
CA ALA A 290 -3.10 -14.31 -10.94
C ALA A 290 -2.33 -14.40 -12.27
N GLY A 291 -3.02 -14.76 -13.37
CA GLY A 291 -2.42 -14.84 -14.71
C GLY A 291 -2.00 -13.47 -15.25
N GLU A 292 -2.83 -12.42 -15.10
CA GLU A 292 -2.47 -11.07 -15.52
C GLU A 292 -1.26 -10.54 -14.75
N ARG A 293 -1.23 -10.74 -13.42
CA ARG A 293 -0.07 -10.36 -12.60
C ARG A 293 1.19 -11.07 -13.05
N TYR A 294 1.10 -12.38 -13.32
CA TYR A 294 2.22 -13.16 -13.84
C TYR A 294 2.72 -12.60 -15.16
N ASP A 295 1.81 -12.31 -16.11
CA ASP A 295 2.15 -11.77 -17.43
C ASP A 295 2.90 -10.44 -17.30
N GLN A 296 2.45 -9.52 -16.42
CA GLN A 296 3.14 -8.23 -16.21
C GLN A 296 4.52 -8.41 -15.58
N MET A 297 4.69 -9.34 -14.63
CA MET A 297 6.00 -9.65 -14.05
C MET A 297 6.97 -10.23 -15.09
N MET A 298 6.48 -11.08 -16.00
CA MET A 298 7.30 -11.64 -17.07
C MET A 298 7.71 -10.59 -18.12
N ARG A 299 6.80 -9.64 -18.45
CA ARG A 299 7.12 -8.49 -19.30
C ARG A 299 8.21 -7.61 -18.68
N ALA A 300 8.09 -7.33 -17.36
CA ALA A 300 9.09 -6.58 -16.61
C ALA A 300 10.46 -7.28 -16.66
N LYS A 301 10.49 -8.58 -16.34
CA LYS A 301 11.72 -9.40 -16.34
C LYS A 301 12.41 -9.42 -17.70
N LYS A 302 11.66 -9.38 -18.79
CA LYS A 302 12.19 -9.34 -20.16
C LYS A 302 12.60 -7.94 -20.63
N GLY A 303 12.36 -6.88 -19.82
CA GLY A 303 12.61 -5.50 -20.22
C GLY A 303 11.62 -4.98 -21.29
N GLU A 304 10.44 -5.59 -21.42
CA GLU A 304 9.41 -5.15 -22.35
C GLU A 304 8.65 -3.91 -21.83
N ILE A 305 8.78 -3.59 -20.55
CA ILE A 305 8.21 -2.40 -19.91
C ILE A 305 9.30 -1.60 -19.19
N ASP A 306 9.12 -0.28 -19.13
CA ASP A 306 10.03 0.65 -18.46
C ASP A 306 9.51 1.12 -17.12
N VAL A 307 8.17 1.16 -16.95
CA VAL A 307 7.53 1.70 -15.74
C VAL A 307 6.50 0.71 -15.23
N MET A 308 6.63 0.32 -13.97
CA MET A 308 5.62 -0.43 -13.24
C MET A 308 4.95 0.47 -12.21
N ILE A 309 3.62 0.58 -12.28
CA ILE A 309 2.81 1.36 -11.34
C ILE A 309 1.98 0.41 -10.50
N GLY A 310 1.91 0.64 -9.19
CA GLY A 310 1.04 -0.16 -8.35
C GLY A 310 1.17 0.13 -6.86
N PRO A 311 0.41 -0.62 -6.04
CA PRO A 311 0.53 -0.53 -4.59
C PRO A 311 1.84 -1.14 -4.10
N ARG A 312 2.00 -1.21 -2.80
CA ARG A 312 3.18 -1.76 -2.11
C ARG A 312 3.79 -3.02 -2.76
N SER A 313 2.96 -3.93 -3.28
CA SER A 313 3.43 -5.17 -3.91
C SER A 313 4.18 -4.96 -5.24
N ALA A 314 3.98 -3.84 -5.91
CA ALA A 314 4.72 -3.51 -7.14
C ALA A 314 6.21 -3.27 -6.85
N LEU A 315 6.58 -3.01 -5.59
CA LEU A 315 7.97 -2.88 -5.16
C LEU A 315 8.84 -4.09 -5.54
N PHE A 316 8.27 -5.27 -5.69
CA PHE A 316 9.01 -6.51 -5.99
C PHE A 316 9.01 -6.88 -7.49
N THR A 317 8.71 -5.94 -8.38
CA THR A 317 8.79 -6.15 -9.84
C THR A 317 10.23 -6.51 -10.26
N PRO A 318 10.45 -7.65 -10.95
CA PRO A 318 11.78 -8.14 -11.27
C PRO A 318 12.39 -7.42 -12.50
N PHE A 319 12.69 -6.14 -12.35
CA PHE A 319 13.36 -5.39 -13.40
C PHE A 319 14.85 -5.75 -13.52
N PRO A 320 15.37 -5.92 -14.74
CA PRO A 320 16.79 -6.23 -14.95
C PRO A 320 17.73 -5.04 -14.63
N SER A 321 17.26 -3.80 -14.77
CA SER A 321 18.07 -2.60 -14.54
C SER A 321 17.24 -1.49 -13.90
N LEU A 322 16.85 -1.68 -12.66
CA LEU A 322 16.07 -0.68 -11.90
C LEU A 322 16.91 0.58 -11.63
N GLY A 323 16.39 1.74 -11.98
CA GLY A 323 17.07 3.03 -11.81
C GLY A 323 16.39 4.00 -10.84
N LEU A 324 15.07 3.87 -10.65
CA LEU A 324 14.31 4.77 -9.80
C LEU A 324 13.13 4.05 -9.14
N ILE A 325 12.91 4.36 -7.87
CA ILE A 325 11.68 3.99 -7.15
C ILE A 325 11.02 5.30 -6.68
N VAL A 326 9.79 5.52 -7.09
CA VAL A 326 8.95 6.64 -6.62
C VAL A 326 7.91 6.09 -5.67
N ILE A 327 7.70 6.73 -4.52
CA ILE A 327 6.63 6.44 -3.57
C ILE A 327 5.79 7.71 -3.43
N ASP A 328 4.61 7.72 -4.06
CA ASP A 328 3.67 8.83 -3.94
C ASP A 328 2.83 8.68 -2.67
N GLU A 329 2.49 9.81 -2.03
CA GLU A 329 1.82 9.85 -0.72
C GLU A 329 2.51 8.93 0.32
N GLU A 330 3.85 9.13 0.50
CA GLU A 330 4.71 8.23 1.27
C GLU A 330 4.28 8.05 2.75
N HIS A 331 3.53 9.02 3.30
CA HIS A 331 2.97 9.01 4.65
C HIS A 331 1.85 7.99 4.85
N GLU A 332 1.32 7.39 3.77
CA GLU A 332 0.18 6.50 3.85
C GLU A 332 0.48 5.21 4.62
N ALA A 333 -0.34 4.93 5.64
CA ALA A 333 -0.21 3.72 6.46
C ALA A 333 -0.31 2.41 5.65
N ALA A 334 -0.90 2.45 4.45
CA ALA A 334 -0.99 1.31 3.54
C ALA A 334 0.37 0.78 3.06
N TYR A 335 1.43 1.57 3.20
CA TYR A 335 2.80 1.15 2.88
C TYR A 335 3.43 0.24 3.94
N LYS A 336 2.85 0.13 5.13
CA LYS A 336 3.22 -0.87 6.13
C LYS A 336 2.49 -2.20 5.89
N SER A 337 3.20 -3.32 5.96
CA SER A 337 2.58 -4.64 5.84
C SER A 337 1.91 -5.08 7.13
N GLU A 338 0.68 -5.59 7.04
CA GLU A 338 -0.01 -6.23 8.16
C GLU A 338 0.40 -7.70 8.34
N GLN A 339 0.99 -8.29 7.30
CA GLN A 339 1.47 -9.68 7.30
C GLN A 339 2.98 -9.74 7.55
N VAL A 340 3.45 -10.83 8.16
CA VAL A 340 4.87 -11.09 8.40
C VAL A 340 5.58 -11.45 7.08
N PRO A 341 6.75 -10.85 6.83
CA PRO A 341 7.40 -9.77 7.58
C PRO A 341 6.60 -8.46 7.50
N ARG A 342 6.48 -7.78 8.63
CA ARG A 342 5.73 -6.51 8.72
C ARG A 342 6.57 -5.34 8.19
N TYR A 343 6.98 -5.43 6.93
CA TYR A 343 7.85 -4.46 6.30
C TYR A 343 7.14 -3.13 6.00
N HIS A 344 7.91 -2.05 5.98
CA HIS A 344 7.50 -0.75 5.46
C HIS A 344 8.05 -0.57 4.04
N ALA A 345 7.22 -0.15 3.08
CA ALA A 345 7.64 -0.01 1.69
C ALA A 345 8.77 1.02 1.50
N ARG A 346 8.81 2.11 2.28
CA ARG A 346 9.86 3.14 2.23
C ARG A 346 11.23 2.53 2.53
N GLU A 347 11.39 1.89 3.68
CA GLU A 347 12.67 1.29 4.09
C GLU A 347 13.10 0.17 3.12
N THR A 348 12.12 -0.65 2.72
CA THR A 348 12.37 -1.75 1.76
C THR A 348 12.75 -1.23 0.37
N ALA A 349 12.17 -0.09 -0.06
CA ALA A 349 12.52 0.56 -1.31
C ALA A 349 13.93 1.14 -1.28
N ILE A 350 14.32 1.75 -0.15
CA ILE A 350 15.67 2.31 0.05
C ILE A 350 16.71 1.19 0.00
N GLU A 351 16.48 0.09 0.70
CA GLU A 351 17.39 -1.05 0.66
C GLU A 351 17.43 -1.69 -0.73
N ARG A 352 16.27 -1.86 -1.39
CA ARG A 352 16.24 -2.34 -2.76
C ARG A 352 17.02 -1.43 -3.70
N ALA A 353 16.85 -0.12 -3.59
CA ALA A 353 17.57 0.86 -4.38
C ALA A 353 19.08 0.78 -4.15
N ARG A 354 19.52 0.58 -2.90
CA ARG A 354 20.93 0.36 -2.54
C ARG A 354 21.52 -0.88 -3.25
N LEU A 355 20.80 -1.99 -3.22
CA LEU A 355 21.20 -3.25 -3.88
C LEU A 355 21.26 -3.15 -5.41
N GLU A 356 20.42 -2.27 -6.00
CA GLU A 356 20.29 -2.14 -7.46
C GLU A 356 21.01 -0.90 -8.03
N GLY A 357 21.59 -0.05 -7.19
CA GLY A 357 22.18 1.23 -7.61
C GLY A 357 21.12 2.16 -8.20
N ALA A 358 19.95 2.25 -7.57
CA ALA A 358 18.85 3.11 -7.95
C ALA A 358 18.71 4.30 -6.99
N SER A 359 17.92 5.30 -7.37
CA SER A 359 17.49 6.39 -6.50
C SER A 359 16.08 6.15 -5.98
N VAL A 360 15.72 6.81 -4.87
CA VAL A 360 14.36 6.80 -4.31
C VAL A 360 13.82 8.22 -4.26
N VAL A 361 12.57 8.43 -4.66
CA VAL A 361 11.85 9.70 -4.50
C VAL A 361 10.59 9.43 -3.69
N LEU A 362 10.52 10.05 -2.53
CA LEU A 362 9.38 10.02 -1.62
C LEU A 362 8.57 11.30 -1.85
N GLY A 363 7.30 11.18 -2.20
CA GLY A 363 6.46 12.34 -2.47
C GLY A 363 5.32 12.46 -1.48
N SER A 364 5.13 13.66 -0.94
CA SER A 364 4.00 13.95 -0.06
C SER A 364 3.67 15.44 -0.03
N ALA A 365 2.39 15.75 0.26
CA ALA A 365 1.97 17.10 0.65
C ALA A 365 2.09 17.29 2.16
N THR A 366 2.07 16.22 2.90
CA THR A 366 2.18 16.13 4.35
C THR A 366 3.16 15.01 4.67
N PRO A 367 4.48 15.24 4.55
CA PRO A 367 5.49 14.20 4.79
C PRO A 367 5.30 13.55 6.16
N SER A 368 5.63 12.24 6.26
CA SER A 368 5.67 11.58 7.55
C SER A 368 6.77 12.19 8.43
N MET A 369 6.56 12.17 9.76
CA MET A 369 7.56 12.66 10.71
C MET A 369 8.92 11.99 10.49
N GLU A 370 8.93 10.70 10.19
CA GLU A 370 10.16 9.93 9.93
C GLU A 370 10.89 10.39 8.67
N ALA A 371 10.17 10.67 7.58
CA ALA A 371 10.81 11.08 6.32
C ALA A 371 11.38 12.50 6.44
N PHE A 372 10.65 13.40 7.09
CA PHE A 372 11.12 14.78 7.28
C PHE A 372 12.30 14.86 8.27
N TYR A 373 12.25 14.10 9.36
CA TYR A 373 13.33 14.00 10.34
C TYR A 373 14.65 13.52 9.69
N ARG A 374 14.58 12.56 8.76
CA ARG A 374 15.76 12.11 8.00
C ARG A 374 16.30 13.18 7.04
N CYS A 375 15.47 14.12 6.58
CA CYS A 375 15.95 15.29 5.86
C CYS A 375 16.76 16.23 6.78
N GLU A 376 16.32 16.45 8.02
CA GLU A 376 17.06 17.25 9.00
C GLU A 376 18.40 16.61 9.38
N LEU A 377 18.46 15.30 9.47
CA LEU A 377 19.70 14.55 9.67
C LEU A 377 20.63 14.54 8.43
N GLY A 378 20.16 15.06 7.29
CA GLY A 378 20.92 15.04 6.03
C GLY A 378 20.98 13.69 5.33
N GLU A 379 20.22 12.70 5.77
CA GLU A 379 20.12 11.38 5.14
C GLU A 379 19.32 11.43 3.83
N TYR A 380 18.29 12.29 3.78
CA TYR A 380 17.48 12.54 2.58
C TYR A 380 17.71 13.96 2.06
N THR A 381 17.59 14.12 0.76
CA THR A 381 17.63 15.45 0.12
C THR A 381 16.22 16.00 0.01
N LEU A 382 15.95 17.15 0.65
CA LEU A 382 14.65 17.82 0.57
C LEU A 382 14.53 18.60 -0.75
N LEU A 383 13.43 18.37 -1.47
CA LEU A 383 13.00 19.09 -2.66
C LEU A 383 11.63 19.72 -2.36
N GLU A 384 11.49 21.03 -2.46
CA GLU A 384 10.27 21.74 -2.04
C GLU A 384 9.52 22.34 -3.23
N LEU A 385 8.18 22.16 -3.25
CA LEU A 385 7.23 22.76 -4.18
C LEU A 385 6.16 23.51 -3.37
N LYS A 386 6.44 24.79 -3.04
CA LYS A 386 5.60 25.58 -2.11
C LYS A 386 4.36 26.17 -2.76
N ARG A 387 4.28 26.21 -4.11
CA ARG A 387 3.21 26.86 -4.86
C ARG A 387 2.39 25.88 -5.67
N ARG A 388 1.08 26.16 -5.83
CA ARG A 388 0.23 25.42 -6.76
C ARG A 388 0.57 25.79 -8.21
N THR A 389 0.47 24.82 -9.14
CA THR A 389 0.75 25.05 -10.58
C THR A 389 -0.32 25.90 -11.26
N ALA A 390 -1.59 25.77 -10.89
CA ALA A 390 -2.64 26.68 -11.30
C ALA A 390 -2.58 27.93 -10.42
N LYS A 391 -2.90 29.13 -10.95
CA LYS A 391 -3.02 30.38 -10.17
C LYS A 391 -4.13 30.32 -9.08
N ALA A 392 -4.53 29.12 -8.66
CA ALA A 392 -5.53 28.90 -7.64
C ALA A 392 -4.92 29.16 -6.26
N GLU A 393 -5.54 30.05 -5.52
CA GLU A 393 -5.21 30.31 -4.12
C GLU A 393 -5.52 29.09 -3.25
N LEU A 394 -4.83 29.00 -2.11
CA LEU A 394 -5.19 28.01 -1.09
C LEU A 394 -6.61 28.33 -0.56
N PRO A 395 -7.41 27.32 -0.21
CA PRO A 395 -8.75 27.57 0.33
C PRO A 395 -8.66 28.30 1.67
N GLU A 396 -9.66 29.11 1.94
CA GLU A 396 -9.83 29.76 3.23
C GLU A 396 -10.39 28.74 4.24
N VAL A 397 -9.73 28.62 5.39
CA VAL A 397 -10.07 27.60 6.39
C VAL A 397 -10.62 28.27 7.65
N TYR A 398 -11.84 27.94 8.04
CA TYR A 398 -12.50 28.38 9.25
C TYR A 398 -12.48 27.26 10.30
N THR A 399 -11.96 27.55 11.48
CA THR A 399 -12.08 26.64 12.63
C THR A 399 -13.24 27.08 13.49
N VAL A 400 -14.21 26.19 13.70
CA VAL A 400 -15.40 26.43 14.52
C VAL A 400 -15.30 25.68 15.84
N ASP A 401 -15.40 26.41 16.93
CA ASP A 401 -15.46 25.84 18.28
C ASP A 401 -16.87 25.33 18.60
N MET A 402 -17.05 24.04 18.61
CA MET A 402 -18.32 23.39 18.89
C MET A 402 -18.76 23.54 20.36
N ARG A 403 -17.89 24.01 21.27
CA ARG A 403 -18.23 24.36 22.65
C ARG A 403 -19.02 25.64 22.67
N GLU A 404 -18.65 26.63 21.87
CA GLU A 404 -19.39 27.90 21.72
C GLU A 404 -20.74 27.69 21.02
N GLU A 405 -20.81 26.83 20.00
CA GLU A 405 -22.03 26.44 19.33
C GLU A 405 -23.04 25.86 20.35
N LEU A 406 -22.58 24.97 21.22
CA LEU A 406 -23.38 24.38 22.29
C LEU A 406 -23.86 25.43 23.30
N GLN A 407 -23.02 26.41 23.67
CA GLN A 407 -23.38 27.50 24.57
C GLN A 407 -24.43 28.43 23.96
N LYS A 408 -24.39 28.67 22.65
CA LYS A 408 -25.40 29.43 21.89
C LYS A 408 -26.72 28.67 21.72
N GLY A 409 -26.76 27.38 22.11
CA GLY A 409 -27.92 26.50 22.00
C GLY A 409 -27.96 25.63 20.75
N ASN A 410 -27.00 25.74 19.85
CA ASN A 410 -26.89 24.85 18.70
C ASN A 410 -26.42 23.46 19.16
N ARG A 411 -27.31 22.46 19.02
CA ARG A 411 -27.05 21.05 19.35
C ARG A 411 -26.92 20.19 18.11
N SER A 412 -26.99 20.80 16.92
CA SER A 412 -26.78 20.09 15.63
C SER A 412 -25.35 19.60 15.49
N ILE A 413 -25.15 18.62 14.60
CA ILE A 413 -23.83 18.20 14.17
C ILE A 413 -23.22 19.26 13.23
N LEU A 414 -24.05 20.06 12.56
CA LEU A 414 -23.65 21.16 11.70
C LEU A 414 -23.61 22.45 12.53
N SER A 415 -22.47 23.14 12.47
CA SER A 415 -22.33 24.49 13.03
C SER A 415 -23.13 25.52 12.21
N ASP A 416 -23.51 26.64 12.80
CA ASP A 416 -24.22 27.72 12.11
C ASP A 416 -23.43 28.19 10.88
N ARG A 417 -22.12 28.36 11.01
CA ARG A 417 -21.24 28.75 9.90
C ARG A 417 -21.22 27.74 8.74
N LEU A 418 -21.14 26.45 9.05
CA LEU A 418 -21.16 25.42 8.00
C LEU A 418 -22.52 25.38 7.31
N HIS A 419 -23.61 25.52 8.08
CA HIS A 419 -24.98 25.55 7.55
C HIS A 419 -25.17 26.72 6.57
N GLU A 420 -24.76 27.95 6.95
CA GLU A 420 -24.85 29.14 6.09
C GLU A 420 -24.09 28.95 4.78
N LEU A 421 -22.85 28.41 4.85
CA LEU A 421 -22.05 28.19 3.67
C LEU A 421 -22.62 27.09 2.76
N MET A 422 -23.21 26.04 3.33
CA MET A 422 -23.93 25.01 2.58
C MET A 422 -25.11 25.58 1.80
N GLU A 423 -25.94 26.44 2.44
CA GLU A 423 -27.03 27.13 1.74
C GLU A 423 -26.54 28.00 0.58
N ASP A 424 -25.44 28.74 0.79
CA ASP A 424 -24.86 29.60 -0.24
C ASP A 424 -24.39 28.78 -1.44
N ARG A 425 -23.68 27.66 -1.20
CA ARG A 425 -23.18 26.79 -2.29
C ARG A 425 -24.31 26.12 -3.06
N LEU A 426 -25.35 25.64 -2.36
CA LEU A 426 -26.52 25.06 -3.03
C LEU A 426 -27.23 26.07 -3.92
N LYS A 427 -27.39 27.35 -3.47
CA LYS A 427 -27.92 28.44 -4.29
C LYS A 427 -27.06 28.71 -5.54
N LYS A 428 -25.73 28.59 -5.43
CA LYS A 428 -24.78 28.76 -6.53
C LYS A 428 -24.63 27.52 -7.41
N LYS A 429 -25.30 26.40 -7.10
CA LYS A 429 -25.15 25.09 -7.76
C LYS A 429 -23.70 24.58 -7.71
N GLU A 430 -23.02 24.82 -6.62
CA GLU A 430 -21.68 24.34 -6.35
C GLU A 430 -21.74 23.10 -5.45
N GLN A 431 -20.72 22.25 -5.56
CA GLN A 431 -20.69 20.97 -4.85
C GLN A 431 -20.04 21.11 -3.47
N ILE A 432 -20.49 20.26 -2.54
CA ILE A 432 -20.07 20.23 -1.15
C ILE A 432 -19.57 18.85 -0.78
N ILE A 433 -18.47 18.77 -0.03
CA ILE A 433 -18.00 17.54 0.60
C ILE A 433 -18.17 17.66 2.12
N LEU A 434 -18.87 16.71 2.74
CA LEU A 434 -18.93 16.57 4.20
C LEU A 434 -18.08 15.36 4.62
N PHE A 435 -17.01 15.65 5.30
CA PHE A 435 -16.04 14.66 5.73
C PHE A 435 -16.19 14.30 7.21
N LEU A 436 -16.34 13.00 7.48
CA LEU A 436 -16.32 12.43 8.82
C LEU A 436 -15.17 11.46 8.96
N ASN A 437 -14.21 11.73 9.83
CA ASN A 437 -13.15 10.78 10.10
C ASN A 437 -13.60 9.72 11.11
N ARG A 438 -14.16 8.61 10.61
CA ARG A 438 -14.53 7.46 11.44
C ARG A 438 -13.73 6.23 11.04
N ARG A 439 -12.60 5.99 11.71
CA ARG A 439 -11.92 4.69 11.69
C ARG A 439 -11.94 4.12 13.12
N GLY A 440 -12.57 2.94 13.29
CA GLY A 440 -12.48 2.12 14.48
C GLY A 440 -13.50 2.45 15.60
N TYR A 441 -13.67 1.47 16.47
CA TYR A 441 -14.54 1.48 17.66
C TYR A 441 -13.91 2.16 18.88
N ALA A 442 -12.79 2.84 18.76
CA ALA A 442 -12.14 3.47 19.91
C ALA A 442 -12.96 4.69 20.36
N GLY A 443 -13.94 4.43 21.20
CA GLY A 443 -14.65 5.47 21.93
C GLY A 443 -13.71 6.08 22.96
N PHE A 444 -13.13 7.25 22.66
CA PHE A 444 -12.55 8.08 23.71
C PHE A 444 -13.64 8.87 24.42
N LEU A 445 -13.36 9.28 25.64
CA LEU A 445 -14.26 10.08 26.45
C LEU A 445 -13.85 11.55 26.39
N SER A 446 -14.74 12.41 25.87
CA SER A 446 -14.50 13.86 25.80
C SER A 446 -15.65 14.66 26.39
N CYS A 447 -15.32 15.79 26.96
CA CYS A 447 -16.30 16.74 27.49
C CYS A 447 -16.71 17.75 26.40
N ARG A 448 -17.99 17.78 26.04
CA ARG A 448 -18.50 18.72 25.04
C ARG A 448 -18.54 20.17 25.53
N SER A 449 -18.52 20.39 26.87
CA SER A 449 -18.53 21.72 27.45
C SER A 449 -17.18 22.41 27.51
N CYS A 450 -16.08 21.66 27.73
CA CYS A 450 -14.74 22.26 27.88
C CYS A 450 -13.67 21.62 27.00
N GLY A 451 -14.02 20.63 26.20
CA GLY A 451 -13.03 19.94 25.33
C GLY A 451 -12.12 18.93 26.02
N TYR A 452 -12.19 18.80 27.37
CA TYR A 452 -11.31 17.88 28.11
C TYR A 452 -11.44 16.45 27.60
N VAL A 453 -10.31 15.78 27.41
CA VAL A 453 -10.22 14.37 27.02
C VAL A 453 -9.43 13.60 28.06
N VAL A 454 -9.93 12.41 28.44
CA VAL A 454 -9.25 11.56 29.42
C VAL A 454 -8.08 10.88 28.77
N LYS A 455 -6.86 11.16 29.30
CA LYS A 455 -5.60 10.64 28.80
C LYS A 455 -4.90 9.71 29.80
N CYS A 456 -4.07 8.80 29.31
CA CYS A 456 -3.22 7.97 30.16
C CYS A 456 -2.11 8.81 30.81
N PRO A 457 -1.94 8.74 32.15
CA PRO A 457 -0.91 9.53 32.85
C PRO A 457 0.53 9.09 32.53
N HIS A 458 0.71 7.91 31.93
CA HIS A 458 2.03 7.34 31.62
C HIS A 458 2.43 7.49 30.14
N CYS A 459 1.45 7.46 29.23
CA CYS A 459 1.69 7.40 27.78
C CYS A 459 1.17 8.64 27.05
N ASP A 460 0.45 9.53 27.73
CA ASP A 460 -0.24 10.74 27.19
C ASP A 460 -1.16 10.49 25.97
N VAL A 461 -1.51 9.24 25.68
CA VAL A 461 -2.53 8.90 24.69
C VAL A 461 -3.92 8.88 25.34
N SER A 462 -4.98 9.17 24.58
CA SER A 462 -6.36 9.08 25.09
C SER A 462 -6.70 7.65 25.52
N LEU A 463 -7.47 7.50 26.59
CA LEU A 463 -7.97 6.19 27.02
C LEU A 463 -9.13 5.73 26.18
N ALA A 464 -9.14 4.44 25.81
CA ALA A 464 -10.25 3.82 25.10
C ALA A 464 -11.32 3.32 26.06
N THR A 465 -12.59 3.65 25.80
CA THR A 465 -13.73 3.16 26.60
C THR A 465 -14.12 1.74 26.19
N HIS A 466 -14.32 0.86 27.17
CA HIS A 466 -14.75 -0.51 26.98
C HIS A 466 -16.17 -0.76 27.55
N ASN A 467 -16.83 -1.79 27.04
CA ASN A 467 -18.21 -2.16 27.47
C ASN A 467 -18.30 -2.60 28.93
N ASN A 468 -17.18 -2.93 29.57
CA ASN A 468 -17.10 -3.30 30.98
C ASN A 468 -17.10 -2.09 31.94
N GLY A 469 -17.33 -0.87 31.42
CA GLY A 469 -17.35 0.36 32.23
C GLY A 469 -15.98 0.89 32.62
N LYS A 470 -14.92 0.43 31.98
CA LYS A 470 -13.55 0.90 32.18
C LYS A 470 -13.01 1.66 30.97
N MET A 471 -12.08 2.55 31.22
CA MET A 471 -11.22 3.18 30.23
C MET A 471 -9.82 2.58 30.34
N VAL A 472 -9.22 2.22 29.19
CA VAL A 472 -7.95 1.44 29.15
C VAL A 472 -6.94 2.08 28.22
N CYS A 473 -5.69 2.09 28.63
CA CYS A 473 -4.56 2.41 27.78
C CYS A 473 -4.03 1.14 27.11
N HIS A 474 -4.06 1.08 25.78
CA HIS A 474 -3.59 -0.09 25.02
C HIS A 474 -2.06 -0.18 24.88
N TYR A 475 -1.31 0.81 25.40
CA TYR A 475 0.16 0.77 25.48
C TYR A 475 0.65 0.14 26.78
N CYS A 476 0.29 0.72 27.92
CA CYS A 476 0.82 0.30 29.23
C CYS A 476 -0.13 -0.58 30.03
N GLY A 477 -1.42 -0.67 29.65
CA GLY A 477 -2.44 -1.41 30.38
C GLY A 477 -3.06 -0.65 31.55
N TYR A 478 -2.79 0.67 31.70
CA TYR A 478 -3.45 1.50 32.72
C TYR A 478 -4.97 1.48 32.55
N GLU A 479 -5.70 1.30 33.63
CA GLU A 479 -7.17 1.27 33.62
C GLU A 479 -7.76 2.20 34.68
N GLU A 480 -8.86 2.86 34.35
CA GLU A 480 -9.69 3.61 35.30
C GLU A 480 -11.19 3.50 34.95
N PRO A 481 -12.12 3.75 35.91
CA PRO A 481 -13.54 3.74 35.65
C PRO A 481 -13.97 4.86 34.68
N VAL A 482 -15.01 4.61 33.88
CA VAL A 482 -15.62 5.64 33.02
C VAL A 482 -16.17 6.79 33.86
N ALA A 483 -15.65 8.00 33.63
CA ALA A 483 -16.07 9.20 34.33
C ALA A 483 -17.52 9.57 33.96
N LYS A 484 -18.39 9.75 34.98
CA LYS A 484 -19.77 10.19 34.80
C LYS A 484 -19.90 11.71 34.70
N LYS A 485 -18.95 12.46 35.21
CA LYS A 485 -18.82 13.91 35.10
C LYS A 485 -17.43 14.28 34.68
N CYS A 486 -17.27 15.38 33.99
CA CYS A 486 -15.97 15.84 33.52
C CYS A 486 -15.03 16.12 34.72
N PRO A 487 -13.86 15.52 34.81
CA PRO A 487 -12.88 15.78 35.89
C PRO A 487 -12.38 17.23 35.92
N SER A 488 -12.40 17.93 34.77
CA SER A 488 -11.90 19.29 34.62
C SER A 488 -12.95 20.35 34.99
N CYS A 489 -14.20 20.25 34.47
CA CYS A 489 -15.19 21.29 34.63
C CYS A 489 -16.50 20.86 35.37
N GLY A 490 -16.57 19.59 35.81
CA GLY A 490 -17.73 19.03 36.50
C GLY A 490 -18.99 18.80 35.64
N SER A 491 -18.95 19.15 34.36
CA SER A 491 -20.09 19.02 33.43
C SER A 491 -20.57 17.58 33.27
N PRO A 492 -21.87 17.31 33.21
CA PRO A 492 -22.38 15.98 32.87
C PRO A 492 -22.29 15.67 31.37
N HIS A 493 -21.93 16.64 30.51
CA HIS A 493 -21.82 16.47 29.07
C HIS A 493 -20.48 15.83 28.64
N ILE A 494 -20.03 14.80 29.36
CA ILE A 494 -18.88 13.97 29.00
C ILE A 494 -19.39 12.69 28.35
N GLY A 495 -18.83 12.32 27.21
CA GLY A 495 -19.26 11.13 26.46
C GLY A 495 -18.47 10.89 25.19
N GLY A 496 -18.69 9.75 24.54
CA GLY A 496 -18.13 9.46 23.21
C GLY A 496 -18.95 10.09 22.09
N PHE A 497 -18.29 10.39 20.96
CA PHE A 497 -18.97 10.81 19.73
C PHE A 497 -19.64 9.60 19.07
N ARG A 498 -20.92 9.69 18.72
CA ARG A 498 -21.71 8.54 18.21
C ARG A 498 -22.27 8.70 16.79
N ALA A 499 -22.12 9.86 16.14
CA ALA A 499 -22.67 10.06 14.81
C ALA A 499 -21.95 9.24 13.74
N GLY A 500 -22.72 8.62 12.85
CA GLY A 500 -22.23 7.91 11.67
C GLY A 500 -22.59 8.63 10.38
N THR A 501 -21.97 8.24 9.26
CA THR A 501 -22.25 8.81 7.93
C THR A 501 -23.72 8.71 7.53
N GLN A 502 -24.41 7.65 7.92
CA GLN A 502 -25.85 7.49 7.68
C GLN A 502 -26.68 8.55 8.42
N GLN A 503 -26.39 8.80 9.70
CA GLN A 503 -27.09 9.83 10.48
C GLN A 503 -26.84 11.23 9.93
N ILE A 504 -25.63 11.47 9.40
CA ILE A 504 -25.30 12.75 8.77
C ILE A 504 -26.05 12.89 7.45
N GLU A 505 -26.12 11.84 6.63
CA GLU A 505 -26.91 11.81 5.40
C GLU A 505 -28.40 12.14 5.67
N GLU A 506 -28.99 11.49 6.68
CA GLU A 506 -30.37 11.70 7.08
C GLU A 506 -30.63 13.15 7.58
N LEU A 507 -29.69 13.68 8.39
CA LEU A 507 -29.75 15.07 8.88
C LEU A 507 -29.67 16.05 7.70
N VAL A 508 -28.74 15.90 6.81
CA VAL A 508 -28.53 16.77 5.63
C VAL A 508 -29.76 16.74 4.72
N LYS A 509 -30.32 15.57 4.45
CA LYS A 509 -31.59 15.44 3.67
C LYS A 509 -32.76 16.11 4.33
N LYS A 510 -32.82 16.15 5.67
CA LYS A 510 -33.88 16.82 6.43
C LYS A 510 -33.71 18.34 6.41
N GLU A 511 -32.47 18.84 6.57
CA GLU A 511 -32.20 20.29 6.61
C GLU A 511 -32.18 20.93 5.21
N PHE A 512 -31.75 20.14 4.19
CA PHE A 512 -31.68 20.57 2.79
C PHE A 512 -32.47 19.62 1.86
N PRO A 513 -33.81 19.62 1.91
CA PRO A 513 -34.64 18.66 1.15
C PRO A 513 -34.45 18.73 -0.37
N GLN A 514 -34.00 19.87 -0.89
CA GLN A 514 -33.76 20.10 -2.31
C GLN A 514 -32.41 19.55 -2.80
N ALA A 515 -31.49 19.21 -1.87
CA ALA A 515 -30.15 18.75 -2.23
C ALA A 515 -30.10 17.26 -2.56
N ARG A 516 -29.39 16.91 -3.63
CA ARG A 516 -29.09 15.53 -3.99
C ARG A 516 -27.86 15.08 -3.19
N VAL A 517 -28.07 14.16 -2.24
CA VAL A 517 -27.02 13.71 -1.31
C VAL A 517 -26.58 12.30 -1.67
N LEU A 518 -25.26 12.11 -1.86
CA LEU A 518 -24.61 10.80 -1.98
C LEU A 518 -23.81 10.48 -0.72
N ARG A 519 -23.82 9.20 -0.34
CA ARG A 519 -23.00 8.68 0.77
C ARG A 519 -21.96 7.71 0.25
N MET A 520 -20.73 7.85 0.75
CA MET A 520 -19.60 7.00 0.43
C MET A 520 -18.87 6.52 1.69
N ASP A 521 -19.11 5.29 2.07
CA ASP A 521 -18.46 4.60 3.19
C ASP A 521 -18.22 3.12 2.85
N LEU A 522 -17.66 2.35 3.80
CA LEU A 522 -17.38 0.93 3.60
C LEU A 522 -18.64 0.10 3.25
N ASP A 523 -19.82 0.51 3.76
CA ASP A 523 -21.06 -0.23 3.51
C ASP A 523 -21.59 0.01 2.09
N THR A 524 -21.50 1.24 1.60
CA THR A 524 -21.94 1.61 0.25
C THR A 524 -20.97 1.17 -0.85
N THR A 525 -19.72 0.88 -0.48
CA THR A 525 -18.63 0.54 -1.43
C THR A 525 -18.22 -0.93 -1.42
N ARG A 526 -18.99 -1.83 -0.77
CA ARG A 526 -18.70 -3.28 -0.74
C ARG A 526 -18.71 -3.94 -2.12
N SER A 527 -19.50 -3.45 -3.07
CA SER A 527 -19.50 -3.95 -4.43
C SER A 527 -18.29 -3.43 -5.21
N LYS A 528 -17.72 -4.28 -6.08
CA LYS A 528 -16.53 -3.99 -6.90
C LYS A 528 -16.67 -2.71 -7.75
N GLU A 529 -17.90 -2.31 -8.10
CA GLU A 529 -18.23 -1.14 -8.91
C GLU A 529 -18.83 0.01 -8.09
N GLY A 530 -19.23 -0.21 -6.83
CA GLY A 530 -19.94 0.78 -6.02
C GLY A 530 -19.15 2.06 -5.81
N HIS A 531 -17.84 1.92 -5.56
CA HIS A 531 -16.92 3.03 -5.39
C HIS A 531 -16.84 3.92 -6.66
N GLU A 532 -16.64 3.30 -7.83
CA GLU A 532 -16.48 4.03 -9.10
C GLU A 532 -17.81 4.71 -9.53
N LYS A 533 -18.94 4.05 -9.28
CA LYS A 533 -20.27 4.61 -9.60
C LYS A 533 -20.58 5.87 -8.80
N ILE A 534 -20.33 5.86 -7.47
CA ILE A 534 -20.56 7.03 -6.60
C ILE A 534 -19.69 8.19 -7.04
N LEU A 535 -18.41 7.93 -7.29
CA LEU A 535 -17.48 8.99 -7.69
C LEU A 535 -17.77 9.55 -9.08
N SER A 536 -18.16 8.69 -10.02
CA SER A 536 -18.55 9.13 -11.37
C SER A 536 -19.83 9.98 -11.32
N ALA A 537 -20.85 9.57 -10.55
CA ALA A 537 -22.06 10.34 -10.36
C ALA A 537 -21.78 11.72 -9.75
N PHE A 538 -20.89 11.77 -8.74
CA PHE A 538 -20.53 13.07 -8.14
C PHE A 538 -19.69 13.92 -9.10
N ALA A 539 -18.74 13.33 -9.84
CA ALA A 539 -17.94 14.04 -10.84
C ALA A 539 -18.78 14.57 -12.01
N ASN A 540 -19.88 13.88 -12.36
CA ASN A 540 -20.82 14.30 -13.40
C ASN A 540 -21.89 15.28 -12.88
N GLU A 541 -21.73 15.80 -11.65
CA GLU A 541 -22.68 16.74 -11.01
C GLU A 541 -24.09 16.18 -10.84
N GLU A 542 -24.23 14.85 -10.74
CA GLU A 542 -25.52 14.19 -10.46
C GLU A 542 -25.91 14.32 -9.00
N ALA A 543 -25.00 14.78 -8.12
CA ALA A 543 -25.24 15.08 -6.73
C ALA A 543 -24.56 16.38 -6.29
N ASP A 544 -25.19 17.04 -5.33
CA ASP A 544 -24.77 18.34 -4.80
C ASP A 544 -23.89 18.20 -3.56
N ILE A 545 -24.17 17.17 -2.73
CA ILE A 545 -23.46 16.92 -1.48
C ILE A 545 -22.95 15.48 -1.45
N LEU A 546 -21.66 15.32 -1.17
CA LEU A 546 -21.04 14.02 -0.91
C LEU A 546 -20.68 13.89 0.57
N VAL A 547 -21.33 12.98 1.27
CA VAL A 547 -21.04 12.64 2.68
C VAL A 547 -20.19 11.40 2.73
N GLY A 548 -19.05 11.42 3.44
CA GLY A 548 -18.26 10.19 3.54
C GLY A 548 -17.06 10.26 4.47
N THR A 549 -16.27 9.19 4.42
CA THR A 549 -15.08 9.02 5.24
C THR A 549 -13.79 9.31 4.41
N GLN A 550 -12.64 8.90 4.90
CA GLN A 550 -11.33 9.16 4.25
C GLN A 550 -11.27 8.84 2.74
N MET A 551 -12.16 7.98 2.24
CA MET A 551 -12.17 7.61 0.83
C MET A 551 -12.51 8.78 -0.11
N ILE A 552 -13.28 9.78 0.37
CA ILE A 552 -13.70 10.93 -0.45
C ILE A 552 -12.61 12.02 -0.56
N VAL A 553 -11.66 12.04 0.36
CA VAL A 553 -10.59 13.05 0.35
C VAL A 553 -9.32 12.58 -0.38
N LYS A 554 -9.29 11.33 -0.87
CA LYS A 554 -8.12 10.72 -1.51
C LYS A 554 -8.33 10.48 -3.01
N GLY A 555 -7.34 10.87 -3.83
CA GLY A 555 -7.21 10.42 -5.23
C GLY A 555 -8.17 11.00 -6.27
N HIS A 556 -9.12 11.87 -5.90
CA HIS A 556 -10.13 12.39 -6.83
C HIS A 556 -10.04 13.90 -6.99
N ASP A 557 -10.36 14.39 -8.19
CA ASP A 557 -10.42 15.80 -8.51
C ASP A 557 -11.86 16.17 -8.90
N PHE A 558 -12.46 17.08 -8.14
CA PHE A 558 -13.82 17.57 -8.35
C PHE A 558 -13.79 19.09 -8.52
N PRO A 559 -13.73 19.60 -9.76
CA PRO A 559 -13.53 21.02 -10.03
C PRO A 559 -14.65 21.93 -9.45
N ASN A 560 -15.86 21.41 -9.30
CA ASN A 560 -17.02 22.17 -8.79
C ASN A 560 -17.18 22.13 -7.26
N VAL A 561 -16.27 21.44 -6.54
CA VAL A 561 -16.27 21.43 -5.06
C VAL A 561 -15.62 22.71 -4.55
N THR A 562 -16.42 23.56 -3.94
CA THR A 562 -15.99 24.84 -3.35
C THR A 562 -16.10 24.88 -1.84
N LEU A 563 -16.83 23.94 -1.20
CA LEU A 563 -16.95 23.83 0.24
C LEU A 563 -16.62 22.42 0.73
N VAL A 564 -15.77 22.36 1.75
CA VAL A 564 -15.48 21.11 2.50
C VAL A 564 -15.79 21.34 3.98
N GLY A 565 -16.72 20.55 4.53
CA GLY A 565 -17.02 20.53 5.96
C GLY A 565 -16.38 19.31 6.65
N VAL A 566 -15.49 19.54 7.60
CA VAL A 566 -14.94 18.50 8.49
C VAL A 566 -15.77 18.48 9.77
N LEU A 567 -16.55 17.42 9.97
CA LEU A 567 -17.61 17.40 10.97
C LEU A 567 -17.17 17.09 12.41
N ALA A 568 -16.06 16.38 12.57
CA ALA A 568 -15.55 15.98 13.88
C ALA A 568 -14.04 15.71 13.80
N ALA A 569 -13.24 16.77 13.81
CA ALA A 569 -11.78 16.66 13.76
C ALA A 569 -11.22 15.90 14.98
N ASP A 570 -11.85 16.03 16.14
CA ASP A 570 -11.46 15.38 17.39
C ASP A 570 -11.46 13.85 17.33
N MET A 571 -12.22 13.24 16.43
CA MET A 571 -12.26 11.78 16.29
C MET A 571 -10.92 11.18 15.82
N SER A 572 -10.16 11.90 15.01
CA SER A 572 -8.81 11.50 14.64
C SER A 572 -7.79 11.90 15.68
N LEU A 573 -7.97 13.08 16.26
CA LEU A 573 -7.05 13.69 17.20
C LEU A 573 -6.89 12.86 18.48
N TYR A 574 -7.98 12.25 18.95
CA TYR A 574 -8.03 11.49 20.19
C TYR A 574 -8.19 9.98 19.99
N SER A 575 -7.69 9.46 18.89
CA SER A 575 -7.52 8.00 18.77
C SER A 575 -6.43 7.54 19.77
N ASN A 576 -6.55 6.31 20.28
CA ASN A 576 -5.58 5.75 21.23
C ASN A 576 -4.26 5.37 20.50
N ASP A 577 -3.56 6.39 19.98
CA ASP A 577 -2.33 6.23 19.21
C ASP A 577 -1.49 7.52 19.29
N PHE A 578 -0.19 7.41 19.50
CA PHE A 578 0.71 8.57 19.56
C PHE A 578 0.79 9.34 18.23
N ARG A 579 0.45 8.70 17.10
CA ARG A 579 0.39 9.32 15.76
C ARG A 579 -0.91 10.07 15.50
N SER A 580 -1.79 10.23 16.49
CA SER A 580 -3.12 10.81 16.29
C SER A 580 -3.08 12.25 15.80
N ALA A 581 -2.16 13.06 16.33
CA ALA A 581 -1.98 14.46 15.92
C ALA A 581 -1.46 14.57 14.49
N GLU A 582 -0.47 13.75 14.12
CA GLU A 582 0.08 13.66 12.77
C GLU A 582 -1.02 13.29 11.76
N ARG A 583 -1.76 12.20 12.01
CA ARG A 583 -2.87 11.78 11.14
C ARG A 583 -3.98 12.82 11.02
N THR A 584 -4.24 13.55 12.10
CA THR A 584 -5.24 14.62 12.07
C THR A 584 -4.79 15.75 11.17
N PHE A 585 -3.54 16.21 11.33
CA PHE A 585 -2.95 17.21 10.45
C PHE A 585 -3.01 16.79 8.97
N GLU A 586 -2.56 15.56 8.66
CA GLU A 586 -2.59 14.99 7.31
C GLU A 586 -4.00 15.02 6.71
N LEU A 587 -4.99 14.52 7.46
CA LEU A 587 -6.38 14.43 7.00
C LEU A 587 -7.02 15.80 6.78
N LEU A 588 -6.78 16.73 7.70
CA LEU A 588 -7.32 18.10 7.60
C LEU A 588 -6.72 18.83 6.40
N THR A 589 -5.40 18.71 6.20
CA THR A 589 -4.69 19.32 5.07
C THR A 589 -5.11 18.69 3.74
N GLN A 590 -5.28 17.38 3.68
CA GLN A 590 -5.80 16.68 2.49
C GLN A 590 -7.25 17.10 2.17
N ALA A 591 -8.11 17.19 3.19
CA ALA A 591 -9.48 17.64 3.03
C ALA A 591 -9.52 19.11 2.54
N ALA A 592 -8.72 19.99 3.14
CA ALA A 592 -8.59 21.36 2.68
C ALA A 592 -8.13 21.44 1.23
N GLY A 593 -7.19 20.59 0.84
CA GLY A 593 -6.70 20.52 -0.53
C GLY A 593 -7.74 20.13 -1.59
N ARG A 594 -8.97 19.73 -1.21
CA ARG A 594 -10.06 19.39 -2.15
C ARG A 594 -10.89 20.59 -2.57
N ALA A 595 -10.98 21.62 -1.76
CA ALA A 595 -11.75 22.81 -2.09
C ALA A 595 -11.04 23.73 -3.10
N GLY A 596 -11.78 24.27 -4.07
CA GLY A 596 -11.30 25.36 -4.94
C GLY A 596 -10.32 24.93 -6.03
N ARG A 597 -10.37 23.72 -6.56
CA ARG A 597 -9.47 23.26 -7.63
C ARG A 597 -9.84 23.76 -9.03
N GLY A 598 -11.11 24.10 -9.26
CA GLY A 598 -11.63 24.56 -10.55
C GLY A 598 -11.42 26.06 -10.84
N GLY A 599 -10.52 26.74 -10.16
CA GLY A 599 -10.30 28.19 -10.33
C GLY A 599 -11.30 29.06 -9.53
N LYS A 600 -12.26 28.45 -8.80
CA LYS A 600 -13.14 29.12 -7.85
C LYS A 600 -12.48 29.17 -6.47
N LYS A 601 -12.81 30.19 -5.67
CA LYS A 601 -12.35 30.28 -4.28
C LYS A 601 -12.95 29.12 -3.46
N GLY A 602 -12.10 28.34 -2.81
CA GLY A 602 -12.51 27.24 -1.94
C GLY A 602 -12.63 27.68 -0.48
N GLU A 603 -13.58 27.12 0.25
CA GLU A 603 -13.72 27.33 1.69
C GLU A 603 -13.78 25.97 2.42
N VAL A 604 -13.22 25.93 3.64
CA VAL A 604 -13.18 24.75 4.47
C VAL A 604 -13.63 25.12 5.88
N VAL A 605 -14.53 24.32 6.45
CA VAL A 605 -14.97 24.49 7.84
C VAL A 605 -14.52 23.27 8.64
N ILE A 606 -13.66 23.50 9.64
CA ILE A 606 -13.19 22.47 10.58
C ILE A 606 -13.98 22.63 11.88
N GLN A 607 -14.84 21.69 12.21
CA GLN A 607 -15.60 21.66 13.47
C GLN A 607 -14.86 20.82 14.50
N THR A 608 -14.60 21.39 15.68
CA THR A 608 -13.82 20.73 16.74
C THR A 608 -14.22 21.23 18.13
N TYR A 609 -13.99 20.41 19.16
CA TYR A 609 -14.06 20.77 20.57
C TYR A 609 -12.73 21.21 21.16
N SER A 610 -11.64 21.19 20.34
CA SER A 610 -10.28 21.52 20.75
C SER A 610 -9.59 22.44 19.72
N PRO A 611 -10.15 23.64 19.45
CA PRO A 611 -9.63 24.54 18.42
C PRO A 611 -8.22 25.07 18.74
N GLU A 612 -7.80 25.00 20.00
CA GLU A 612 -6.47 25.39 20.46
C GLU A 612 -5.36 24.36 20.19
N HIS A 613 -5.72 23.14 19.78
CA HIS A 613 -4.72 22.09 19.54
C HIS A 613 -3.84 22.43 18.34
N TYR A 614 -2.50 22.35 18.50
CA TYR A 614 -1.52 22.73 17.46
C TYR A 614 -1.78 22.03 16.11
N SER A 615 -2.14 20.76 16.09
CA SER A 615 -2.47 20.00 14.88
C SER A 615 -3.63 20.61 14.08
N ILE A 616 -4.65 21.17 14.77
CA ILE A 616 -5.78 21.82 14.13
C ILE A 616 -5.40 23.23 13.66
N GLN A 617 -4.70 24.01 14.49
CA GLN A 617 -4.27 25.35 14.15
C GLN A 617 -3.32 25.39 12.96
N THR A 618 -2.34 24.49 12.94
CA THR A 618 -1.36 24.41 11.85
C THR A 618 -1.98 23.86 10.57
N ALA A 619 -2.92 22.89 10.67
CA ALA A 619 -3.67 22.40 9.51
C ALA A 619 -4.56 23.49 8.91
N ALA A 620 -5.20 24.33 9.73
CA ALA A 620 -5.99 25.46 9.26
C ALA A 620 -5.14 26.48 8.48
N ARG A 621 -3.87 26.69 8.86
CA ARG A 621 -2.91 27.53 8.14
C ARG A 621 -2.20 26.78 7.02
N GLN A 622 -2.39 25.49 6.89
CA GLN A 622 -1.64 24.59 6.00
C GLN A 622 -0.11 24.69 6.17
N ASP A 623 0.32 24.88 7.41
CA ASP A 623 1.71 25.08 7.82
C ASP A 623 2.29 23.79 8.38
N TYR A 624 2.87 22.97 7.50
CA TYR A 624 3.51 21.73 7.89
C TYR A 624 4.73 21.93 8.77
N GLN A 625 5.53 22.99 8.52
CA GLN A 625 6.76 23.24 9.27
C GLN A 625 6.47 23.55 10.76
N ALA A 626 5.45 24.40 11.01
CA ALA A 626 5.02 24.67 12.37
C ALA A 626 4.44 23.41 13.04
N PHE A 627 3.65 22.61 12.30
CA PHE A 627 3.16 21.33 12.80
C PHE A 627 4.31 20.39 13.18
N TYR A 628 5.29 20.21 12.29
CA TYR A 628 6.43 19.33 12.50
C TYR A 628 7.22 19.71 13.76
N THR A 629 7.48 21.01 13.97
CA THR A 629 8.21 21.49 15.14
C THR A 629 7.50 21.13 16.45
N GLU A 630 6.20 21.38 16.55
CA GLU A 630 5.41 21.07 17.74
C GLU A 630 5.30 19.55 17.99
N GLU A 631 5.04 18.79 16.92
CA GLU A 631 4.93 17.34 17.01
C GLU A 631 6.28 16.69 17.37
N MET A 632 7.41 17.18 16.82
CA MET A 632 8.74 16.64 17.17
C MET A 632 9.09 16.87 18.64
N ASN A 633 8.82 18.07 19.17
CA ASN A 633 8.98 18.35 20.62
C ASN A 633 8.22 17.32 21.48
N TYR A 634 6.98 16.99 21.10
CA TYR A 634 6.20 15.97 21.78
C TYR A 634 6.82 14.56 21.64
N ARG A 635 7.29 14.19 20.42
CA ARG A 635 7.91 12.88 20.17
C ARG A 635 9.20 12.70 20.95
N GLU A 636 10.04 13.72 21.03
CA GLU A 636 11.27 13.72 21.79
C GLU A 636 11.00 13.60 23.29
N LEU A 637 10.07 14.38 23.82
CA LEU A 637 9.70 14.35 25.23
C LEU A 637 9.17 12.98 25.66
N MET A 638 8.36 12.34 24.82
CA MET A 638 7.70 11.07 25.12
C MET A 638 8.47 9.85 24.63
N GLY A 639 9.59 10.01 23.92
CA GLY A 639 10.38 8.93 23.33
C GLY A 639 9.56 8.16 22.26
N TYR A 640 8.84 8.85 21.38
CA TYR A 640 8.11 8.22 20.29
C TYR A 640 8.86 8.36 18.95
N PRO A 641 8.66 7.42 17.99
CA PRO A 641 9.24 7.56 16.66
C PRO A 641 8.89 8.90 16.00
N PRO A 642 9.85 9.59 15.33
CA PRO A 642 11.18 9.11 14.97
C PRO A 642 12.30 9.39 15.99
N ALA A 643 12.02 10.05 17.12
CA ALA A 643 13.04 10.36 18.14
C ALA A 643 13.62 9.08 18.79
N GLU A 644 12.75 8.11 19.06
CA GLU A 644 13.12 6.76 19.44
C GLU A 644 12.42 5.76 18.52
N HIS A 645 12.86 4.50 18.53
CA HIS A 645 12.21 3.39 17.84
C HIS A 645 11.32 2.58 18.79
N LEU A 646 10.25 2.02 18.26
CA LEU A 646 9.29 1.23 19.00
C LEU A 646 9.17 -0.17 18.40
N MET A 647 9.48 -1.21 19.19
CA MET A 647 9.20 -2.59 18.79
C MET A 647 8.02 -3.14 19.60
N ALA A 648 6.98 -3.57 18.90
CA ALA A 648 5.83 -4.26 19.48
C ALA A 648 6.00 -5.78 19.37
N VAL A 649 5.81 -6.50 20.46
CA VAL A 649 5.79 -7.96 20.52
C VAL A 649 4.34 -8.40 20.76
N LEU A 650 3.66 -8.80 19.68
CA LEU A 650 2.28 -9.25 19.71
C LEU A 650 2.24 -10.77 19.93
N VAL A 651 1.55 -11.19 21.00
CA VAL A 651 1.34 -12.61 21.31
C VAL A 651 -0.13 -12.94 21.24
N ALA A 652 -0.45 -14.04 20.55
CA ALA A 652 -1.80 -14.54 20.40
C ALA A 652 -1.90 -16.02 20.78
N CYS A 653 -2.94 -16.41 21.56
CA CYS A 653 -3.18 -17.76 22.02
C CYS A 653 -4.69 -18.03 22.19
N GLU A 654 -5.14 -19.26 21.95
CA GLU A 654 -6.51 -19.68 22.21
C GLU A 654 -6.81 -19.82 23.71
N ASP A 655 -5.78 -20.11 24.52
CA ASP A 655 -5.86 -20.23 25.96
C ASP A 655 -5.39 -18.93 26.65
N GLU A 656 -6.32 -18.24 27.30
CA GLU A 656 -6.06 -16.96 27.97
C GLU A 656 -5.08 -17.10 29.12
N ALA A 657 -5.21 -18.13 29.96
CA ALA A 657 -4.33 -18.35 31.10
C ALA A 657 -2.89 -18.64 30.66
N LEU A 658 -2.75 -19.41 29.56
CA LEU A 658 -1.45 -19.68 28.95
C LEU A 658 -0.85 -18.40 28.38
N LEU A 659 -1.65 -17.55 27.73
CA LEU A 659 -1.23 -16.25 27.21
C LEU A 659 -0.70 -15.35 28.32
N GLU A 660 -1.43 -15.22 29.42
CA GLU A 660 -1.01 -14.41 30.57
C GLU A 660 0.34 -14.88 31.12
N LYS A 661 0.48 -16.19 31.31
CA LYS A 661 1.73 -16.79 31.77
C LYS A 661 2.89 -16.55 30.81
N GLY A 662 2.65 -16.72 29.50
CA GLY A 662 3.65 -16.46 28.47
C GLY A 662 4.10 -15.02 28.42
N MET A 663 3.15 -14.08 28.49
CA MET A 663 3.44 -12.65 28.51
C MET A 663 4.23 -12.23 29.75
N HIS A 664 3.91 -12.81 30.90
CA HIS A 664 4.67 -12.58 32.13
C HIS A 664 6.16 -13.00 31.96
N TYR A 665 6.41 -14.19 31.43
CA TYR A 665 7.78 -14.67 31.20
C TYR A 665 8.51 -13.85 30.13
N LEU A 666 7.84 -13.48 29.05
CA LEU A 666 8.43 -12.60 28.02
C LEU A 666 8.81 -11.23 28.58
N LYS A 667 7.95 -10.63 29.44
CA LYS A 667 8.28 -9.37 30.12
C LYS A 667 9.50 -9.52 31.02
N LEU A 668 9.53 -10.54 31.86
CA LEU A 668 10.68 -10.80 32.77
C LEU A 668 11.97 -10.99 31.96
N TYR A 669 11.91 -11.74 30.88
CA TYR A 669 13.06 -11.96 30.00
C TYR A 669 13.49 -10.65 29.33
N ALA A 670 12.56 -9.89 28.76
CA ALA A 670 12.82 -8.58 28.16
C ALA A 670 13.51 -7.67 29.19
N MET A 671 12.97 -7.53 30.40
CA MET A 671 13.58 -6.73 31.49
C MET A 671 14.99 -7.20 31.86
N ARG A 672 15.25 -8.51 31.79
CA ARG A 672 16.58 -9.08 32.07
C ARG A 672 17.60 -8.71 31.01
N ILE A 673 17.27 -8.83 29.72
CA ILE A 673 18.20 -8.56 28.62
C ILE A 673 18.40 -7.06 28.37
N THR A 674 17.50 -6.22 28.89
CA THR A 674 17.55 -4.75 28.72
C THR A 674 18.23 -4.02 29.89
N LYS A 675 18.57 -4.71 31.00
CA LYS A 675 19.02 -4.13 32.29
C LYS A 675 20.14 -3.09 32.18
N ASN A 676 20.99 -3.16 31.15
CA ASN A 676 22.15 -2.25 30.99
C ASN A 676 22.09 -1.45 29.66
N ARG A 677 20.93 -1.33 29.01
CA ARG A 677 20.85 -0.85 27.63
C ARG A 677 19.87 0.30 27.40
N LYS A 678 19.42 0.99 28.43
CA LYS A 678 18.43 2.09 28.31
C LYS A 678 17.18 1.73 27.47
N VAL A 679 16.79 0.45 27.42
CA VAL A 679 15.56 0.03 26.73
C VAL A 679 14.39 0.12 27.69
N GLN A 680 13.35 0.85 27.33
CA GLN A 680 12.12 0.91 28.10
C GLN A 680 11.19 -0.24 27.71
N VAL A 681 10.73 -1.03 28.69
CA VAL A 681 9.77 -2.12 28.50
C VAL A 681 8.40 -1.69 29.00
N ILE A 682 7.39 -1.62 28.12
CA ILE A 682 6.05 -1.09 28.41
C ILE A 682 5.01 -2.19 28.21
N GLY A 683 4.09 -2.34 29.16
CA GLY A 683 3.06 -3.39 29.13
C GLY A 683 3.40 -4.60 30.01
N PRO A 684 2.85 -5.81 29.78
CA PRO A 684 1.94 -6.15 28.68
C PRO A 684 0.56 -5.51 28.81
N ALA A 685 -0.07 -5.21 27.68
CA ALA A 685 -1.40 -4.65 27.60
C ALA A 685 -2.28 -5.42 26.62
N ALA A 686 -3.60 -5.34 26.79
CA ALA A 686 -4.53 -5.82 25.78
C ALA A 686 -4.54 -4.81 24.60
N PRO A 687 -4.43 -5.24 23.33
CA PRO A 687 -4.62 -4.36 22.20
C PRO A 687 -6.09 -3.91 22.09
N ALA A 688 -6.37 -2.93 21.19
CA ALA A 688 -7.73 -2.40 20.98
C ALA A 688 -8.77 -3.50 20.71
N VAL A 689 -8.36 -4.57 20.04
CA VAL A 689 -9.14 -5.80 19.87
C VAL A 689 -8.42 -6.95 20.56
N GLY A 690 -8.70 -7.16 21.84
CA GLY A 690 -8.05 -8.15 22.68
C GLY A 690 -8.40 -9.61 22.37
N LYS A 691 -9.50 -9.87 21.64
CA LYS A 691 -9.94 -11.22 21.24
C LYS A 691 -10.52 -11.23 19.85
N VAL A 692 -10.06 -12.13 18.98
CA VAL A 692 -10.55 -12.31 17.61
C VAL A 692 -10.73 -13.80 17.32
N LYS A 693 -11.96 -14.23 16.96
CA LYS A 693 -12.29 -15.64 16.64
C LYS A 693 -11.73 -16.60 17.71
N ASP A 694 -12.05 -16.34 18.97
CA ASP A 694 -11.62 -17.08 20.15
C ASP A 694 -10.11 -17.14 20.41
N VAL A 695 -9.32 -16.31 19.74
CA VAL A 695 -7.89 -16.13 19.99
C VAL A 695 -7.68 -14.85 20.80
N TYR A 696 -7.14 -14.98 22.00
CA TYR A 696 -6.77 -13.86 22.88
C TYR A 696 -5.44 -13.25 22.43
N ARG A 697 -5.27 -11.95 22.64
CA ARG A 697 -4.11 -11.18 22.17
C ARG A 697 -3.59 -10.25 23.24
N LYS A 698 -2.27 -10.17 23.37
CA LYS A 698 -1.57 -9.19 24.20
C LYS A 698 -0.34 -8.64 23.47
N VAL A 699 0.08 -7.45 23.87
CA VAL A 699 1.23 -6.75 23.31
C VAL A 699 2.17 -6.27 24.38
N LEU A 700 3.45 -6.37 24.14
CA LEU A 700 4.56 -5.81 24.92
C LEU A 700 5.33 -4.86 24.01
N TYR A 701 5.70 -3.67 24.49
CA TYR A 701 6.47 -2.71 23.71
C TYR A 701 7.87 -2.54 24.31
N LEU A 702 8.86 -2.39 23.42
CA LEU A 702 10.23 -2.00 23.76
C LEU A 702 10.54 -0.70 23.02
N LYS A 703 11.05 0.32 23.72
CA LYS A 703 11.49 1.60 23.15
C LYS A 703 13.00 1.76 23.28
N GLN A 704 13.66 2.28 22.24
CA GLN A 704 15.10 2.56 22.22
C GLN A 704 15.46 3.51 21.07
N GLU A 705 16.46 4.37 21.25
CA GLU A 705 17.00 5.27 20.22
C GLU A 705 17.60 4.50 19.02
N SER A 706 18.34 3.40 19.27
CA SER A 706 18.97 2.60 18.22
C SER A 706 18.05 1.45 17.76
N TYR A 707 17.80 1.42 16.46
CA TYR A 707 17.05 0.34 15.80
C TYR A 707 17.81 -1.00 15.89
N GLU A 708 19.15 -0.99 15.76
CA GLU A 708 20.00 -2.17 15.85
C GLU A 708 19.92 -2.85 17.23
N ILE A 709 19.80 -2.06 18.31
CA ILE A 709 19.59 -2.62 19.64
C ILE A 709 18.25 -3.35 19.72
N LEU A 710 17.19 -2.81 19.10
CA LEU A 710 15.90 -3.49 19.06
C LEU A 710 15.94 -4.78 18.22
N ILE A 711 16.70 -4.80 17.11
CA ILE A 711 16.95 -6.04 16.35
C ILE A 711 17.65 -7.07 17.24
N GLU A 712 18.71 -6.69 17.95
CA GLU A 712 19.40 -7.60 18.87
C GLU A 712 18.46 -8.12 19.98
N MET A 713 17.57 -7.26 20.50
CA MET A 713 16.57 -7.69 21.49
C MET A 713 15.58 -8.68 20.88
N LYS A 714 15.12 -8.43 19.66
CA LYS A 714 14.27 -9.36 18.91
C LYS A 714 14.95 -10.71 18.76
N ASP A 715 16.19 -10.77 18.30
CA ASP A 715 16.92 -12.03 18.08
C ASP A 715 17.05 -12.84 19.38
N LYS A 716 17.38 -12.17 20.49
CA LYS A 716 17.44 -12.81 21.82
C LYS A 716 16.07 -13.32 22.28
N MET A 717 15.01 -12.56 22.02
CA MET A 717 13.65 -12.99 22.37
C MET A 717 13.20 -14.17 21.50
N GLU A 718 13.49 -14.18 20.21
CA GLU A 718 13.23 -15.31 19.31
C GLU A 718 13.94 -16.57 19.79
N GLN A 719 15.24 -16.48 20.12
CA GLN A 719 15.98 -17.61 20.70
C GLN A 719 15.37 -18.12 22.01
N TYR A 720 14.95 -17.20 22.89
CA TYR A 720 14.29 -17.58 24.14
C TYR A 720 12.97 -18.30 23.89
N ILE A 721 12.17 -17.83 22.94
CA ILE A 721 10.88 -18.44 22.55
C ILE A 721 11.12 -19.84 22.00
N GLU A 722 12.09 -20.02 21.12
CA GLU A 722 12.41 -21.32 20.50
C GLU A 722 12.88 -22.37 21.53
N LEU A 723 13.71 -21.96 22.47
CA LEU A 723 14.24 -22.88 23.51
C LEU A 723 13.17 -23.31 24.53
N ASN A 724 12.10 -22.53 24.68
CA ASN A 724 11.09 -22.75 25.72
C ASN A 724 9.78 -23.31 25.12
N ARG A 725 9.50 -24.60 25.36
CA ARG A 725 8.30 -25.30 24.87
C ARG A 725 6.98 -24.67 25.34
N GLY A 726 7.00 -23.84 26.38
CA GLY A 726 5.83 -23.12 26.90
C GLY A 726 5.18 -22.19 25.87
N PHE A 727 5.93 -21.73 24.86
CA PHE A 727 5.45 -20.86 23.78
C PHE A 727 4.92 -21.61 22.56
N ALA A 728 5.01 -22.94 22.51
CA ALA A 728 4.71 -23.74 21.31
C ALA A 728 3.26 -23.59 20.79
N LYS A 729 2.31 -23.19 21.64
CA LYS A 729 0.90 -22.94 21.29
C LYS A 729 0.59 -21.46 21.05
N MET A 730 1.59 -20.58 21.12
CA MET A 730 1.44 -19.15 20.94
C MET A 730 1.92 -18.73 19.56
N ARG A 731 1.24 -17.76 18.96
CA ARG A 731 1.73 -17.04 17.78
C ARG A 731 2.36 -15.76 18.25
N ILE A 732 3.65 -15.60 18.01
CA ILE A 732 4.42 -14.42 18.43
C ILE A 732 4.88 -13.68 17.18
N GLN A 733 4.70 -12.37 17.15
CA GLN A 733 5.05 -11.52 16.02
C GLN A 733 5.73 -10.25 16.52
N PHE A 734 6.77 -9.85 15.83
CA PHE A 734 7.47 -8.59 16.08
C PHE A 734 7.03 -7.55 15.03
N ASP A 735 6.85 -6.31 15.46
CA ASP A 735 6.51 -5.20 14.58
C ASP A 735 7.29 -3.95 15.02
N PHE A 736 8.17 -3.50 14.15
CA PHE A 736 9.00 -2.32 14.37
C PHE A 736 8.29 -1.08 13.86
N ASP A 737 8.30 -0.01 14.65
CA ASP A 737 7.66 1.26 14.37
C ASP A 737 6.23 1.08 13.81
N PRO A 738 5.32 0.45 14.60
CA PRO A 738 3.98 0.12 14.13
C PRO A 738 3.23 1.38 13.71
N MET A 739 2.54 1.31 12.57
CA MET A 739 1.76 2.42 12.03
C MET A 739 0.37 2.54 12.68
N SER A 740 -0.05 1.61 13.48
CA SER A 740 -1.31 1.64 14.23
C SER A 740 -1.18 0.81 15.50
N GLY A 741 -1.91 1.19 16.55
CA GLY A 741 -2.14 0.31 17.70
C GLY A 741 -2.80 -1.01 17.26
N PHE A 742 -2.52 -2.11 17.94
CA PHE A 742 -3.03 -3.46 17.60
C PHE A 742 -4.47 -3.66 18.02
#